data_941602c3f3c4b8cf5e1c411a84b6f9a4
#
_entry.id   941602c3f3c4b8cf5e1c411a84b6f9a4
#
_cell.length_a   1.000
_cell.length_b   1.000
_cell.length_c   1.000
_cell.angle_alpha   90.00
_cell.angle_beta   90.00
_cell.angle_gamma   90.00
#
_symmetry.space_group_name_H-M   'P 1'
#
loop_
_entity.id
_entity.type
_entity.pdbx_description
1 polymer ?
#
loop_
_entity_poly.entity_id
_entity_poly.type
_entity_poly.pdbx_seq_one_letter_code
_entity_poly.pdbx_strand_id
1 'polypeptide(L)'
;MGARVIHSSTGEGARRERRRTTRAASSMWELRCATDDHELASDATAPRMRTLNAHVGRQVWTYVEDDDAEEEETTTTTTTRMGSVTTRAFLDAMRRAQDDMRERFVKRRGEMKHAGDAFARAQYDARRARRGVEVKTTPPSASEIDSGRVEGEGVRGEVLRRAMRAGIEYYRGIQDDDGHWASDYGGPMFLMPGLIIAARVMGKTEEIIGERRRVEMLRYLENHLNEDGGVGLHIEGHSTMFGTVLTYVALRLLGKPSSAPECRKARKWIIDRGGATQVPSWGKFWLAVLGVYEWSGLNPVPPECWLLPYWLPVHPGRYWCHCRMVYLPMSYLYGIRATATPCALTAQLKNELYAENSYDDIDWNSARNACAAEDLYYPHPWIQDALWGALMKLEPFLLGSRLRRAACADAMRQIHYEDENTRYVDIGPVNKVFNMLCCWFEDPDSDAVKRHIPRIADYLWVSEDGMKMQGYNGSQLWDCAFSVQAIVATGLADEYGECLRRAHDYIEKSQVRDDCPDVKKWYRHISKGAWPFSTRDHGWPISDCSSEGLKAALTLASMDSALVGEAISVERLSDCVNVILSYQNRSTGGWATYENTRSYAWVEWLNPAETFGDIMIDYPYVECSSASLQALCKFSERYPDVRAKDIARAKKTGRAFLKRIQKPDGSWYGSWAVCFTYGTWFGVLGLIATGSTYETCPALRKAVEFLLSKQQANGGWGESYLSCEKKTYHELLDAEGNPTPHLVNTGWATLALIASGQASRDAAPLHRAARCILSRQCANGDFPQQSIMGVFNANCMISYSCYRSIFPLWALGEYASKVADAER
;
A
#
# COMPACT_ATOMS: atom_id res chain seq x y z
N MET A 1 67.50 -35.86 -9.91
CA MET A 1 67.89 -34.77 -8.99
C MET A 1 66.91 -33.60 -9.23
N GLY A 2 66.22 -33.11 -8.21
CA GLY A 2 65.45 -31.89 -8.25
C GLY A 2 63.97 -32.05 -7.94
N ALA A 3 63.62 -32.41 -6.68
CA ALA A 3 62.28 -32.30 -6.17
C ALA A 3 61.95 -30.85 -5.89
N ARG A 4 60.82 -30.35 -6.47
CA ARG A 4 60.20 -29.10 -6.07
C ARG A 4 59.03 -29.39 -5.13
N VAL A 5 59.11 -28.83 -3.95
CA VAL A 5 58.11 -28.87 -2.90
C VAL A 5 56.91 -27.99 -3.33
N ILE A 6 55.73 -28.57 -3.37
CA ILE A 6 54.45 -27.83 -3.54
C ILE A 6 53.98 -27.46 -2.14
N HIS A 7 53.96 -26.16 -1.82
CA HIS A 7 53.32 -25.68 -0.60
C HIS A 7 51.79 -25.73 -0.74
N SER A 8 51.13 -26.43 0.17
CA SER A 8 49.68 -26.56 0.27
C SER A 8 49.05 -25.25 0.81
N SER A 9 48.24 -24.60 -0.01
CA SER A 9 47.40 -23.46 0.39
C SER A 9 46.00 -23.84 0.92
N THR A 10 45.89 -25.02 1.60
CA THR A 10 44.59 -25.55 2.03
C THR A 10 44.18 -25.15 3.44
N GLY A 11 44.95 -24.37 4.17
CA GLY A 11 44.67 -24.00 5.56
C GLY A 11 43.78 -22.77 5.78
N GLU A 12 43.87 -21.79 4.88
CA GLU A 12 43.15 -20.52 5.05
C GLU A 12 41.70 -20.55 4.51
N GLY A 13 41.48 -21.27 3.43
CA GLY A 13 40.12 -21.44 2.87
C GLY A 13 39.20 -22.20 3.83
N ALA A 14 39.66 -23.27 4.43
CA ALA A 14 38.90 -24.08 5.40
C ALA A 14 38.68 -23.34 6.74
N ARG A 15 39.60 -22.44 7.15
CA ARG A 15 39.39 -21.57 8.32
C ARG A 15 38.39 -20.41 8.03
N ARG A 16 38.37 -19.87 6.82
CA ARG A 16 37.37 -18.86 6.38
C ARG A 16 35.98 -19.50 6.28
N GLU A 17 35.87 -20.70 5.73
CA GLU A 17 34.62 -21.42 5.59
C GLU A 17 34.03 -21.90 6.95
N ARG A 18 34.88 -22.39 7.86
CA ARG A 18 34.46 -22.69 9.25
C ARG A 18 34.12 -21.45 10.08
N ARG A 19 34.75 -20.27 9.81
CA ARG A 19 34.37 -19.00 10.41
C ARG A 19 33.04 -18.51 9.85
N ARG A 20 32.75 -18.69 8.53
CA ARG A 20 31.46 -18.36 7.94
C ARG A 20 30.29 -19.16 8.53
N THR A 21 30.46 -20.47 8.76
CA THR A 21 29.37 -21.31 9.29
C THR A 21 29.07 -21.09 10.78
N THR A 22 29.99 -20.56 11.57
CA THR A 22 29.74 -20.20 12.98
C THR A 22 29.32 -18.73 13.18
N ARG A 23 29.50 -17.85 12.14
CA ARG A 23 29.13 -16.43 12.19
C ARG A 23 27.74 -16.12 11.61
N ALA A 24 27.00 -17.10 11.09
CA ALA A 24 25.65 -16.89 10.53
C ALA A 24 24.61 -16.40 11.57
N ALA A 25 25.02 -16.20 12.83
CA ALA A 25 24.17 -15.78 13.94
C ALA A 25 24.12 -14.25 14.16
N SER A 26 24.81 -13.43 13.34
CA SER A 26 25.02 -12.03 13.69
C SER A 26 24.58 -10.96 12.68
N SER A 27 23.57 -11.22 11.90
CA SER A 27 23.09 -10.34 10.82
C SER A 27 21.63 -9.88 11.02
N MET A 28 21.32 -8.67 10.57
CA MET A 28 19.99 -8.04 10.73
C MET A 28 19.52 -7.31 9.49
N TRP A 29 18.23 -7.00 9.44
CA TRP A 29 17.65 -6.08 8.46
C TRP A 29 17.61 -4.65 8.99
N GLU A 30 18.08 -3.70 8.19
CA GLU A 30 18.05 -2.29 8.46
C GLU A 30 17.21 -1.54 7.40
N LEU A 31 16.30 -0.69 7.85
CA LEU A 31 15.58 0.24 6.99
C LEU A 31 16.45 1.47 6.73
N ARG A 32 16.68 1.79 5.46
CA ARG A 32 17.35 2.99 4.99
C ARG A 32 16.41 3.81 4.12
N CYS A 33 16.40 5.11 4.33
CA CYS A 33 15.57 6.06 3.59
C CYS A 33 16.46 6.98 2.74
N ALA A 34 15.90 7.45 1.62
CA ALA A 34 16.55 8.35 0.67
C ALA A 34 17.91 7.86 0.13
N THR A 35 18.10 6.54 -0.03
CA THR A 35 19.37 5.95 -0.53
C THR A 35 19.37 5.72 -2.03
N ASP A 36 20.53 5.93 -2.64
CA ASP A 36 20.84 5.45 -3.98
C ASP A 36 21.54 4.08 -3.89
N ASP A 37 21.01 3.05 -4.56
CA ASP A 37 21.59 1.70 -4.53
C ASP A 37 22.98 1.62 -5.18
N HIS A 38 23.40 2.66 -5.92
CA HIS A 38 24.79 2.74 -6.42
C HIS A 38 25.83 2.97 -5.32
N GLU A 39 25.42 3.51 -4.17
CA GLU A 39 26.30 3.55 -2.99
C GLU A 39 26.49 2.16 -2.38
N LEU A 40 25.59 1.20 -2.72
CA LEU A 40 25.56 -0.16 -2.21
C LEU A 40 26.01 -1.22 -3.22
N ALA A 41 26.11 -0.87 -4.51
CA ALA A 41 26.48 -1.80 -5.58
C ALA A 41 27.95 -1.66 -5.96
N SER A 42 28.68 -2.78 -5.98
CA SER A 42 30.07 -2.88 -6.45
C SER A 42 30.24 -2.75 -7.97
N ASP A 43 29.15 -2.60 -8.72
CA ASP A 43 29.18 -2.52 -10.20
C ASP A 43 29.01 -1.08 -10.70
N ALA A 44 30.15 -0.43 -10.98
CA ALA A 44 30.21 0.91 -11.55
C ALA A 44 29.69 1.03 -13.00
N THR A 45 29.31 -0.09 -13.64
CA THR A 45 28.83 -0.13 -15.03
C THR A 45 27.32 -0.10 -15.16
N ALA A 46 26.57 -0.34 -14.09
CA ALA A 46 25.13 -0.27 -14.11
C ALA A 46 24.63 1.17 -14.31
N PRO A 47 23.55 1.41 -15.10
CA PRO A 47 23.01 2.75 -15.27
C PRO A 47 22.47 3.27 -13.94
N ARG A 48 22.87 4.50 -13.56
CA ARG A 48 22.39 5.15 -12.33
C ARG A 48 20.87 5.23 -12.31
N MET A 49 20.29 4.95 -11.16
CA MET A 49 18.87 5.23 -10.91
C MET A 49 18.58 6.72 -11.10
N ARG A 50 17.53 7.02 -11.85
CA ARG A 50 17.05 8.39 -12.01
C ARG A 50 16.09 8.73 -10.90
N THR A 51 16.20 9.93 -10.37
CA THR A 51 15.29 10.47 -9.36
C THR A 51 14.95 11.91 -9.67
N LEU A 52 13.76 12.36 -9.24
CA LEU A 52 13.30 13.74 -9.39
C LEU A 52 13.61 14.62 -8.17
N ASN A 53 14.00 14.02 -7.04
CA ASN A 53 14.16 14.73 -5.76
C ASN A 53 15.22 14.08 -4.85
N ALA A 54 16.27 13.53 -5.39
CA ALA A 54 17.34 12.86 -4.63
C ALA A 54 16.81 11.72 -3.71
N HIS A 55 15.90 10.90 -4.24
CA HIS A 55 15.31 9.76 -3.55
C HIS A 55 14.55 10.08 -2.24
N VAL A 56 14.17 11.34 -1.99
CA VAL A 56 13.40 11.72 -0.81
C VAL A 56 12.13 10.87 -0.71
N GLY A 57 11.91 10.22 0.44
CA GLY A 57 10.82 9.30 0.71
C GLY A 57 11.06 7.84 0.30
N ARG A 58 12.17 7.52 -0.36
CA ARG A 58 12.48 6.14 -0.73
C ARG A 58 12.78 5.31 0.51
N GLN A 59 12.18 4.13 0.63
CA GLN A 59 12.31 3.19 1.74
C GLN A 59 12.91 1.89 1.23
N VAL A 60 14.08 1.48 1.73
CA VAL A 60 14.77 0.26 1.30
C VAL A 60 15.27 -0.52 2.51
N TRP A 61 15.00 -1.81 2.54
CA TRP A 61 15.55 -2.72 3.55
C TRP A 61 16.85 -3.35 3.06
N THR A 62 17.92 -3.13 3.80
CA THR A 62 19.25 -3.69 3.55
C THR A 62 19.60 -4.71 4.61
N TYR A 63 20.39 -5.71 4.22
CA TYR A 63 20.89 -6.71 5.14
C TYR A 63 22.31 -6.32 5.60
N VAL A 64 22.52 -6.20 6.89
CA VAL A 64 23.79 -5.78 7.48
C VAL A 64 24.52 -7.02 7.99
N GLU A 65 25.73 -7.29 7.48
CA GLU A 65 26.64 -8.34 7.94
C GLU A 65 27.68 -7.78 8.95
N ASP A 66 28.29 -8.65 9.74
CA ASP A 66 29.30 -8.22 10.74
C ASP A 66 30.56 -7.60 10.09
N ASP A 67 30.88 -8.03 8.87
CA ASP A 67 32.05 -7.53 8.15
C ASP A 67 31.87 -6.07 7.67
N ASP A 68 30.62 -5.64 7.37
CA ASP A 68 30.30 -4.27 6.99
C ASP A 68 30.51 -3.28 8.16
N ALA A 69 30.39 -3.76 9.40
CA ALA A 69 30.63 -2.96 10.59
C ALA A 69 32.14 -2.64 10.84
N GLU A 70 33.06 -3.46 10.29
CA GLU A 70 34.49 -3.23 10.39
C GLU A 70 34.98 -2.21 9.32
N GLU A 71 34.30 -2.09 8.16
CA GLU A 71 34.67 -1.13 7.10
C GLU A 71 34.20 0.30 7.42
N GLU A 72 33.06 0.51 8.07
CA GLU A 72 32.65 1.83 8.57
C GLU A 72 33.58 2.34 9.69
N GLU A 73 34.22 1.44 10.45
CA GLU A 73 35.23 1.83 11.45
C GLU A 73 36.53 2.34 10.83
N THR A 74 36.92 1.85 9.67
CA THR A 74 38.19 2.25 9.01
C THR A 74 38.09 3.56 8.23
N THR A 75 36.90 4.00 7.84
CA THR A 75 36.70 5.23 7.06
C THR A 75 36.49 6.49 7.94
N THR A 76 36.23 6.33 9.22
CA THR A 76 35.99 7.44 10.18
C THR A 76 37.20 7.66 11.11
N THR A 77 38.39 7.62 10.57
CA THR A 77 39.62 7.98 11.32
C THR A 77 39.80 9.47 11.44
N THR A 78 39.00 10.15 12.22
CA THR A 78 39.37 11.30 13.05
C THR A 78 38.17 11.70 13.90
N THR A 79 38.10 11.21 15.08
CA THR A 79 37.54 11.70 16.33
C THR A 79 36.80 10.59 17.11
N THR A 80 37.39 10.29 18.25
CA THR A 80 36.89 9.61 19.44
C THR A 80 36.67 8.08 19.39
N ARG A 81 37.60 7.41 20.07
CA ARG A 81 37.60 5.99 20.48
C ARG A 81 36.34 5.47 21.24
N MET A 82 35.28 6.26 21.33
CA MET A 82 33.99 5.86 21.93
C MET A 82 32.97 5.32 20.92
N GLY A 83 33.23 5.41 19.61
CA GLY A 83 32.25 5.04 18.57
C GLY A 83 32.12 3.54 18.29
N SER A 84 33.22 2.79 18.34
CA SER A 84 33.29 1.42 17.82
C SER A 84 32.56 0.39 18.69
N VAL A 85 32.74 0.42 19.98
CA VAL A 85 32.10 -0.54 20.92
C VAL A 85 30.58 -0.34 20.94
N THR A 86 30.13 0.92 20.77
CA THR A 86 28.70 1.26 20.75
C THR A 86 28.01 0.76 19.50
N THR A 87 28.65 0.75 18.33
CA THR A 87 28.05 0.32 17.07
C THR A 87 27.78 -1.18 17.07
N ARG A 88 28.74 -1.99 17.48
CA ARG A 88 28.56 -3.45 17.53
C ARG A 88 27.52 -3.87 18.58
N ALA A 89 27.54 -3.28 19.78
CA ALA A 89 26.53 -3.56 20.81
C ALA A 89 25.12 -3.16 20.36
N PHE A 90 25.00 -2.07 19.60
CA PHE A 90 23.73 -1.66 19.01
C PHE A 90 23.21 -2.66 17.97
N LEU A 91 24.05 -3.10 17.04
CA LEU A 91 23.69 -4.09 16.04
C LEU A 91 23.26 -5.40 16.70
N ASP A 92 23.98 -5.89 17.71
CA ASP A 92 23.65 -7.09 18.46
C ASP A 92 22.34 -6.97 19.26
N ALA A 93 22.04 -5.79 19.79
CA ALA A 93 20.77 -5.51 20.45
C ALA A 93 19.59 -5.55 19.46
N MET A 94 19.76 -4.94 18.28
CA MET A 94 18.75 -4.94 17.22
C MET A 94 18.47 -6.34 16.68
N ARG A 95 19.50 -7.15 16.48
CA ARG A 95 19.35 -8.55 16.05
C ARG A 95 18.50 -9.35 17.04
N ARG A 96 18.88 -9.29 18.32
CA ARG A 96 18.09 -9.96 19.37
C ARG A 96 16.66 -9.51 19.37
N ALA A 97 16.43 -8.20 19.23
CA ALA A 97 15.09 -7.65 19.16
C ALA A 97 14.29 -8.20 17.96
N GLN A 98 14.90 -8.27 16.77
CA GLN A 98 14.24 -8.84 15.58
C GLN A 98 13.94 -10.34 15.76
N ASP A 99 14.87 -11.12 16.33
CA ASP A 99 14.65 -12.54 16.57
C ASP A 99 13.55 -12.79 17.61
N ASP A 100 13.56 -12.04 18.71
CA ASP A 100 12.50 -12.10 19.73
C ASP A 100 11.12 -11.72 19.16
N MET A 101 11.07 -10.74 18.24
CA MET A 101 9.83 -10.35 17.55
C MET A 101 9.32 -11.46 16.65
N ARG A 102 10.20 -12.10 15.86
CA ARG A 102 9.85 -13.24 15.01
C ARG A 102 9.26 -14.40 15.84
N GLU A 103 9.89 -14.74 16.95
CA GLU A 103 9.40 -15.81 17.85
C GLU A 103 8.02 -15.46 18.45
N ARG A 104 7.84 -14.22 18.88
CA ARG A 104 6.55 -13.75 19.40
C ARG A 104 5.47 -13.77 18.33
N PHE A 105 5.79 -13.35 17.11
CA PHE A 105 4.85 -13.38 15.99
C PHE A 105 4.33 -14.79 15.71
N VAL A 106 5.23 -15.79 15.63
CA VAL A 106 4.84 -17.19 15.42
C VAL A 106 3.86 -17.69 16.48
N LYS A 107 4.03 -17.26 17.74
CA LYS A 107 3.13 -17.65 18.85
C LYS A 107 1.76 -16.98 18.77
N ARG A 108 1.68 -15.74 18.31
CA ARG A 108 0.44 -14.94 18.28
C ARG A 108 -0.27 -14.92 16.92
N ARG A 109 0.34 -15.45 15.84
CA ARG A 109 -0.20 -15.35 14.47
C ARG A 109 -1.59 -15.99 14.29
N GLY A 110 -1.99 -16.92 15.17
CA GLY A 110 -3.36 -17.46 15.20
C GLY A 110 -4.41 -16.43 15.59
N GLU A 111 -4.03 -15.44 16.41
CA GLU A 111 -4.91 -14.37 16.89
C GLU A 111 -4.80 -13.13 15.99
N MET A 112 -3.59 -12.81 15.52
CA MET A 112 -3.33 -11.63 14.69
C MET A 112 -2.26 -11.94 13.64
N LYS A 113 -2.64 -11.91 12.37
CA LYS A 113 -1.74 -12.12 11.22
C LYS A 113 -0.99 -10.86 10.76
N HIS A 114 -1.33 -9.69 11.30
CA HIS A 114 -0.77 -8.42 10.90
C HIS A 114 0.46 -8.07 11.74
N ALA A 115 1.65 -7.98 11.11
CA ALA A 115 2.90 -7.56 11.75
C ALA A 115 3.14 -6.04 11.64
N GLY A 116 2.75 -5.44 10.52
CA GLY A 116 2.93 -4.02 10.25
C GLY A 116 4.40 -3.61 10.16
N ASP A 117 4.76 -2.58 10.91
CA ASP A 117 6.05 -1.90 10.87
C ASP A 117 6.92 -2.15 12.13
N ALA A 118 6.76 -3.31 12.77
CA ALA A 118 7.40 -3.62 14.05
C ALA A 118 8.94 -3.46 14.02
N PHE A 119 9.61 -3.95 12.96
CA PHE A 119 11.07 -3.81 12.82
C PHE A 119 11.50 -2.35 12.63
N ALA A 120 10.78 -1.59 11.81
CA ALA A 120 11.06 -0.16 11.61
C ALA A 120 10.94 0.61 12.92
N ARG A 121 9.85 0.40 13.67
CA ARG A 121 9.64 1.05 14.98
C ARG A 121 10.73 0.69 15.98
N ALA A 122 11.10 -0.57 16.07
CA ALA A 122 12.19 -1.00 16.94
C ALA A 122 13.54 -0.35 16.57
N GLN A 123 13.82 -0.19 15.28
CA GLN A 123 15.01 0.49 14.80
C GLN A 123 15.03 1.98 15.19
N TYR A 124 13.90 2.68 15.03
CA TYR A 124 13.80 4.08 15.44
C TYR A 124 13.91 4.23 16.96
N ASP A 125 13.29 3.34 17.74
CA ASP A 125 13.42 3.33 19.20
C ASP A 125 14.88 3.13 19.65
N ALA A 126 15.60 2.21 19.01
CA ALA A 126 17.00 1.97 19.28
C ALA A 126 17.90 3.16 18.86
N ARG A 127 17.63 3.78 17.69
CA ARG A 127 18.34 5.00 17.24
C ARG A 127 18.12 6.15 18.22
N ARG A 128 16.88 6.32 18.72
CA ARG A 128 16.53 7.33 19.71
C ARG A 128 17.28 7.11 21.03
N ALA A 129 17.30 5.90 21.55
CA ALA A 129 18.01 5.53 22.76
C ALA A 129 19.52 5.82 22.64
N ARG A 130 20.12 5.51 21.48
CA ARG A 130 21.54 5.82 21.18
C ARG A 130 21.84 7.32 21.17
N ARG A 131 20.90 8.14 20.67
CA ARG A 131 21.04 9.62 20.66
C ARG A 131 20.79 10.24 22.05
N GLY A 132 20.49 9.44 23.08
CA GLY A 132 20.18 9.93 24.42
C GLY A 132 18.86 10.71 24.49
N VAL A 133 17.98 10.53 23.52
CA VAL A 133 16.67 11.17 23.49
C VAL A 133 15.69 10.33 24.31
N GLU A 134 15.46 10.73 25.55
CA GLU A 134 14.47 10.05 26.39
C GLU A 134 13.04 10.47 26.01
N VAL A 135 12.09 9.52 26.11
CA VAL A 135 10.66 9.84 26.14
C VAL A 135 10.37 10.47 27.49
N LYS A 136 10.12 11.79 27.48
CA LYS A 136 9.92 12.56 28.72
C LYS A 136 8.53 12.38 29.32
N THR A 137 7.55 12.00 28.49
CA THR A 137 6.15 11.96 28.90
C THR A 137 5.62 10.51 28.87
N THR A 138 5.20 10.02 30.03
CA THR A 138 4.48 8.74 30.16
C THR A 138 2.99 8.97 29.95
N PRO A 139 2.28 8.10 29.21
CA PRO A 139 0.83 8.16 29.11
C PRO A 139 0.15 8.08 30.48
N PRO A 140 -1.08 8.59 30.62
CA PRO A 140 -1.84 8.45 31.85
C PRO A 140 -2.18 6.98 32.13
N SER A 141 -2.11 6.57 33.39
CA SER A 141 -2.56 5.24 33.82
C SER A 141 -4.09 5.12 33.81
N ALA A 142 -4.59 3.90 33.83
CA ALA A 142 -6.05 3.65 33.91
C ALA A 142 -6.69 4.36 35.11
N SER A 143 -6.05 4.34 36.28
CA SER A 143 -6.54 5.04 37.47
C SER A 143 -6.59 6.55 37.29
N GLU A 144 -5.66 7.15 36.58
CA GLU A 144 -5.65 8.59 36.30
C GLU A 144 -6.72 8.96 35.26
N ILE A 145 -6.99 8.11 34.28
CA ILE A 145 -8.09 8.28 33.32
C ILE A 145 -9.43 8.23 34.05
N ASP A 146 -9.60 7.27 34.97
CA ASP A 146 -10.83 7.13 35.76
C ASP A 146 -10.99 8.24 36.82
N SER A 147 -9.94 8.60 37.55
CA SER A 147 -9.97 9.71 38.53
C SER A 147 -10.04 11.07 37.86
N GLY A 148 -9.62 11.17 36.61
CA GLY A 148 -9.70 12.36 35.76
C GLY A 148 -11.09 12.62 35.18
N ARG A 149 -12.13 11.90 35.57
CA ARG A 149 -13.51 12.18 35.13
C ARG A 149 -13.99 13.53 35.67
N VAL A 150 -14.63 14.30 34.81
CA VAL A 150 -15.33 15.56 35.13
C VAL A 150 -16.82 15.30 35.12
N GLU A 151 -17.64 16.19 35.68
CA GLU A 151 -19.10 16.15 35.57
C GLU A 151 -19.51 15.86 34.12
N GLY A 152 -20.41 14.91 33.89
CA GLY A 152 -20.82 14.47 32.57
C GLY A 152 -19.93 13.42 31.89
N GLU A 153 -19.03 12.74 32.64
CA GLU A 153 -18.13 11.69 32.11
C GLU A 153 -16.94 12.19 31.24
N GLY A 154 -16.69 13.49 31.12
CA GLY A 154 -15.56 14.07 30.39
C GLY A 154 -14.19 13.69 30.98
N VAL A 155 -13.11 13.93 30.22
CA VAL A 155 -11.72 13.69 30.64
C VAL A 155 -11.04 15.02 30.90
N ARG A 156 -10.30 15.16 32.02
CA ARG A 156 -9.57 16.39 32.36
C ARG A 156 -8.53 16.75 31.31
N GLY A 157 -8.45 18.03 30.95
CA GLY A 157 -7.55 18.53 29.92
C GLY A 157 -6.07 18.23 30.16
N GLU A 158 -5.63 18.12 31.44
CA GLU A 158 -4.26 17.73 31.79
C GLU A 158 -3.96 16.27 31.40
N VAL A 159 -4.89 15.35 31.70
CA VAL A 159 -4.78 13.93 31.32
C VAL A 159 -4.72 13.80 29.81
N LEU A 160 -5.57 14.52 29.08
CA LEU A 160 -5.58 14.56 27.61
C LEU A 160 -4.26 15.09 27.04
N ARG A 161 -3.78 16.25 27.54
CA ARG A 161 -2.51 16.84 27.07
C ARG A 161 -1.33 15.91 27.30
N ARG A 162 -1.28 15.22 28.45
CA ARG A 162 -0.22 14.24 28.73
C ARG A 162 -0.27 13.05 27.77
N ALA A 163 -1.45 12.50 27.50
CA ALA A 163 -1.62 11.42 26.52
C ALA A 163 -1.20 11.84 25.10
N MET A 164 -1.63 13.02 24.66
CA MET A 164 -1.27 13.56 23.36
C MET A 164 0.23 13.82 23.23
N ARG A 165 0.88 14.43 24.27
CA ARG A 165 2.34 14.60 24.30
C ARG A 165 3.06 13.26 24.19
N ALA A 166 2.68 12.26 24.99
CA ALA A 166 3.29 10.94 24.92
C ALA A 166 3.17 10.34 23.52
N GLY A 167 2.00 10.45 22.89
CA GLY A 167 1.76 9.99 21.53
C GLY A 167 2.59 10.70 20.48
N ILE A 168 2.67 12.05 20.54
CA ILE A 168 3.48 12.83 19.58
C ILE A 168 4.98 12.59 19.83
N GLU A 169 5.44 12.53 21.09
CA GLU A 169 6.84 12.25 21.39
C GLU A 169 7.28 10.89 20.83
N TYR A 170 6.42 9.87 20.93
CA TYR A 170 6.67 8.60 20.28
C TYR A 170 6.67 8.73 18.76
N TYR A 171 5.62 9.31 18.18
CA TYR A 171 5.42 9.37 16.75
C TYR A 171 6.49 10.21 16.02
N ARG A 172 6.88 11.37 16.58
CA ARG A 172 8.03 12.13 16.03
C ARG A 172 9.35 11.36 16.12
N GLY A 173 9.47 10.46 17.09
CA GLY A 173 10.66 9.62 17.28
C GLY A 173 10.85 8.58 16.19
N ILE A 174 9.79 8.27 15.43
CA ILE A 174 9.80 7.36 14.27
C ILE A 174 9.71 8.10 12.93
N GLN A 175 9.81 9.43 12.93
CA GLN A 175 9.97 10.23 11.72
C GLN A 175 11.39 10.10 11.17
N ASP A 176 11.55 9.85 9.88
CA ASP A 176 12.86 9.76 9.23
C ASP A 176 13.50 11.14 9.03
N ASP A 177 14.80 11.17 8.75
CA ASP A 177 15.57 12.42 8.63
C ASP A 177 15.13 13.26 7.41
N ASP A 178 14.57 12.66 6.37
CA ASP A 178 14.01 13.37 5.21
C ASP A 178 12.57 13.89 5.42
N GLY A 179 11.98 13.64 6.59
CA GLY A 179 10.74 14.24 7.06
C GLY A 179 9.49 13.37 6.91
N HIS A 180 9.57 12.22 6.23
CA HIS A 180 8.42 11.30 6.16
C HIS A 180 8.38 10.30 7.32
N TRP A 181 7.30 9.55 7.41
CA TRP A 181 7.15 8.37 8.28
C TRP A 181 7.17 7.11 7.43
N ALA A 182 8.16 6.25 7.66
CA ALA A 182 8.22 4.96 6.99
C ALA A 182 7.18 3.99 7.56
N SER A 183 6.44 3.34 6.66
CA SER A 183 5.31 2.50 7.05
C SER A 183 5.13 1.28 6.16
N ASP A 184 4.51 0.23 6.70
CA ASP A 184 4.08 -0.95 5.95
C ASP A 184 2.81 -0.64 5.15
N TYR A 185 2.86 -0.96 3.86
CA TYR A 185 1.73 -0.90 2.92
C TYR A 185 1.53 -2.26 2.23
N GLY A 186 1.74 -3.34 2.97
CA GLY A 186 1.57 -4.72 2.51
C GLY A 186 0.17 -5.28 2.79
N GLY A 187 0.02 -6.59 2.65
CA GLY A 187 -1.23 -7.32 2.94
C GLY A 187 -1.65 -8.27 1.83
N PRO A 188 -1.70 -7.86 0.54
CA PRO A 188 -2.05 -8.76 -0.55
C PRO A 188 -1.04 -9.90 -0.71
N MET A 189 -1.54 -11.14 -0.86
CA MET A 189 -0.71 -12.33 -0.89
C MET A 189 -0.23 -12.73 -2.31
N PHE A 190 -0.78 -12.15 -3.36
CA PHE A 190 -0.47 -12.48 -4.75
C PHE A 190 0.64 -11.63 -5.38
N LEU A 191 1.08 -10.54 -4.74
CA LEU A 191 2.08 -9.61 -5.28
C LEU A 191 3.47 -10.24 -5.35
N MET A 192 3.97 -10.72 -4.22
CA MET A 192 5.31 -11.32 -4.11
C MET A 192 5.47 -12.62 -4.93
N PRO A 193 4.51 -13.55 -5.00
CA PRO A 193 4.59 -14.69 -5.89
C PRO A 193 4.82 -14.32 -7.36
N GLY A 194 4.18 -13.25 -7.86
CA GLY A 194 4.42 -12.74 -9.22
C GLY A 194 5.87 -12.30 -9.45
N LEU A 195 6.47 -11.61 -8.48
CA LEU A 195 7.88 -11.22 -8.51
C LEU A 195 8.81 -12.46 -8.54
N ILE A 196 8.51 -13.46 -7.72
CA ILE A 196 9.30 -14.70 -7.65
C ILE A 196 9.24 -15.46 -8.98
N ILE A 197 8.05 -15.55 -9.60
CA ILE A 197 7.86 -16.14 -10.92
C ILE A 197 8.66 -15.36 -11.97
N ALA A 198 8.55 -14.03 -12.00
CA ALA A 198 9.26 -13.20 -12.95
C ALA A 198 10.80 -13.34 -12.82
N ALA A 199 11.33 -13.29 -11.60
CA ALA A 199 12.75 -13.50 -11.33
C ALA A 199 13.24 -14.87 -11.85
N ARG A 200 12.40 -15.90 -11.71
CA ARG A 200 12.69 -17.24 -12.23
C ARG A 200 12.65 -17.28 -13.76
N VAL A 201 11.64 -16.66 -14.38
CA VAL A 201 11.48 -16.59 -15.85
C VAL A 201 12.68 -15.88 -16.49
N MET A 202 13.13 -14.78 -15.89
CA MET A 202 14.30 -14.01 -16.31
C MET A 202 15.64 -14.72 -16.05
N GLY A 203 15.67 -15.80 -15.26
CA GLY A 203 16.92 -16.44 -14.82
C GLY A 203 17.74 -15.57 -13.85
N LYS A 204 17.17 -14.54 -13.27
CA LYS A 204 17.81 -13.55 -12.39
C LYS A 204 17.40 -13.69 -10.91
N THR A 205 17.07 -14.91 -10.48
CA THR A 205 16.63 -15.17 -9.11
C THR A 205 17.67 -14.74 -8.07
N GLU A 206 18.96 -15.01 -8.32
CA GLU A 206 20.02 -14.61 -7.39
C GLU A 206 20.19 -13.10 -7.33
N GLU A 207 20.16 -12.41 -8.47
CA GLU A 207 20.29 -10.95 -8.56
C GLU A 207 19.11 -10.21 -7.92
N ILE A 208 17.88 -10.68 -8.15
CA ILE A 208 16.66 -10.01 -7.71
C ILE A 208 16.30 -10.39 -6.27
N ILE A 209 16.43 -11.66 -5.92
CA ILE A 209 16.01 -12.22 -4.64
C ILE A 209 17.22 -12.46 -3.73
N GLY A 210 18.16 -13.29 -4.18
CA GLY A 210 19.31 -13.72 -3.40
C GLY A 210 18.94 -14.53 -2.14
N GLU A 211 19.91 -15.08 -1.46
CA GLU A 211 19.67 -15.97 -0.31
C GLU A 211 18.99 -15.24 0.87
N ARG A 212 19.36 -13.99 1.16
CA ARG A 212 18.86 -13.25 2.32
C ARG A 212 17.37 -12.93 2.22
N ARG A 213 16.95 -12.39 1.07
CA ARG A 213 15.54 -12.11 0.79
C ARG A 213 14.74 -13.41 0.68
N ARG A 214 15.31 -14.45 0.09
CA ARG A 214 14.71 -15.79 -0.04
C ARG A 214 14.24 -16.33 1.30
N VAL A 215 15.07 -16.28 2.33
CA VAL A 215 14.75 -16.77 3.68
C VAL A 215 13.57 -15.99 4.27
N GLU A 216 13.55 -14.66 4.14
CA GLU A 216 12.47 -13.85 4.69
C GLU A 216 11.17 -13.97 3.87
N MET A 217 11.26 -14.12 2.54
CA MET A 217 10.10 -14.39 1.69
C MET A 217 9.46 -15.74 2.03
N LEU A 218 10.27 -16.80 2.24
CA LEU A 218 9.78 -18.08 2.71
C LEU A 218 9.06 -17.95 4.06
N ARG A 219 9.67 -17.24 5.02
CA ARG A 219 9.06 -16.97 6.34
C ARG A 219 7.69 -16.30 6.21
N TYR A 220 7.58 -15.29 5.37
CA TYR A 220 6.32 -14.58 5.14
C TYR A 220 5.24 -15.53 4.59
N LEU A 221 5.55 -16.28 3.53
CA LEU A 221 4.61 -17.21 2.91
C LEU A 221 4.16 -18.31 3.90
N GLU A 222 5.07 -18.86 4.69
CA GLU A 222 4.77 -19.87 5.69
C GLU A 222 3.92 -19.35 6.86
N ASN A 223 4.19 -18.12 7.29
CA ASN A 223 3.46 -17.47 8.38
C ASN A 223 2.01 -17.14 8.03
N HIS A 224 1.70 -16.99 6.75
CA HIS A 224 0.37 -16.59 6.29
C HIS A 224 -0.47 -17.73 5.67
N LEU A 225 -0.03 -19.00 5.79
CA LEU A 225 -0.92 -20.11 5.51
C LEU A 225 -2.08 -20.12 6.53
N ASN A 226 -3.29 -20.33 6.04
CA ASN A 226 -4.45 -20.56 6.87
C ASN A 226 -4.43 -21.97 7.49
N GLU A 227 -5.27 -22.22 8.47
CA GLU A 227 -5.35 -23.51 9.17
C GLU A 227 -5.73 -24.67 8.24
N ASP A 228 -6.60 -24.37 7.24
CA ASP A 228 -7.01 -25.33 6.20
C ASP A 228 -5.88 -25.66 5.20
N GLY A 229 -4.76 -24.97 5.28
CA GLY A 229 -3.58 -25.14 4.42
C GLY A 229 -3.62 -24.29 3.14
N GLY A 230 -4.68 -23.52 2.90
CA GLY A 230 -4.76 -22.55 1.82
C GLY A 230 -4.22 -21.18 2.20
N VAL A 231 -4.29 -20.23 1.26
CA VAL A 231 -3.87 -18.83 1.43
C VAL A 231 -4.92 -17.91 0.83
N GLY A 232 -5.25 -16.84 1.54
CA GLY A 232 -6.21 -15.85 1.09
C GLY A 232 -5.69 -14.92 0.00
N LEU A 233 -6.56 -14.06 -0.52
CA LEU A 233 -6.19 -12.94 -1.38
C LEU A 233 -5.32 -11.93 -0.63
N HIS A 234 -5.54 -11.80 0.67
CA HIS A 234 -4.79 -10.99 1.61
C HIS A 234 -4.60 -11.75 2.95
N ILE A 235 -3.73 -11.21 3.82
CA ILE A 235 -3.28 -11.90 5.04
C ILE A 235 -4.40 -12.33 6.01
N GLU A 236 -5.52 -11.61 6.07
CA GLU A 236 -6.67 -11.92 6.95
C GLU A 236 -7.82 -12.63 6.20
N GLY A 237 -7.69 -12.79 4.87
CA GLY A 237 -8.74 -13.36 4.02
C GLY A 237 -8.88 -14.88 4.13
N HIS A 238 -10.05 -15.38 3.77
CA HIS A 238 -10.30 -16.80 3.57
C HIS A 238 -9.43 -17.35 2.43
N SER A 239 -9.18 -18.66 2.44
CA SER A 239 -8.36 -19.32 1.43
C SER A 239 -9.00 -19.27 0.06
N THR A 240 -8.21 -18.90 -0.96
CA THR A 240 -8.60 -18.80 -2.36
C THR A 240 -7.71 -19.68 -3.22
N MET A 241 -8.18 -20.11 -4.39
CA MET A 241 -7.38 -20.88 -5.34
C MET A 241 -6.22 -20.01 -5.85
N PHE A 242 -6.47 -18.73 -6.12
CA PHE A 242 -5.45 -17.79 -6.59
C PHE A 242 -4.30 -17.62 -5.58
N GLY A 243 -4.63 -17.31 -4.33
CA GLY A 243 -3.63 -17.14 -3.28
C GLY A 243 -2.86 -18.42 -3.00
N THR A 244 -3.56 -19.56 -2.95
CA THR A 244 -2.96 -20.87 -2.61
C THR A 244 -2.05 -21.39 -3.69
N VAL A 245 -2.48 -21.37 -4.98
CA VAL A 245 -1.67 -21.84 -6.10
C VAL A 245 -0.42 -20.99 -6.27
N LEU A 246 -0.55 -19.66 -6.27
CA LEU A 246 0.62 -18.79 -6.42
C LEU A 246 1.60 -18.92 -5.24
N THR A 247 1.10 -19.07 -4.01
CA THR A 247 1.95 -19.31 -2.84
C THR A 247 2.65 -20.66 -2.94
N TYR A 248 1.94 -21.73 -3.32
CA TYR A 248 2.55 -23.06 -3.53
C TYR A 248 3.70 -22.98 -4.55
N VAL A 249 3.44 -22.37 -5.71
CA VAL A 249 4.45 -22.17 -6.75
C VAL A 249 5.65 -21.37 -6.22
N ALA A 250 5.40 -20.28 -5.50
CA ALA A 250 6.45 -19.45 -4.91
C ALA A 250 7.32 -20.24 -3.90
N LEU A 251 6.71 -21.02 -3.00
CA LEU A 251 7.42 -21.89 -2.06
C LEU A 251 8.34 -22.88 -2.81
N ARG A 252 7.84 -23.50 -3.88
CA ARG A 252 8.61 -24.44 -4.72
C ARG A 252 9.77 -23.74 -5.45
N LEU A 253 9.53 -22.58 -6.03
CA LEU A 253 10.54 -21.76 -6.73
C LEU A 253 11.64 -21.24 -5.78
N LEU A 254 11.29 -20.98 -4.52
CA LEU A 254 12.23 -20.61 -3.46
C LEU A 254 12.94 -21.81 -2.84
N GLY A 255 12.76 -23.03 -3.36
CA GLY A 255 13.52 -24.22 -2.98
C GLY A 255 12.88 -25.10 -1.90
N LYS A 256 11.64 -24.84 -1.47
CA LYS A 256 10.96 -25.79 -0.55
C LYS A 256 10.66 -27.09 -1.29
N PRO A 257 10.96 -28.27 -0.68
CA PRO A 257 10.58 -29.53 -1.27
C PRO A 257 9.07 -29.76 -1.22
N SER A 258 8.52 -30.48 -2.19
CA SER A 258 7.08 -30.80 -2.20
C SER A 258 6.62 -31.63 -0.99
N SER A 259 7.56 -32.31 -0.35
CA SER A 259 7.35 -33.08 0.89
C SER A 259 7.30 -32.24 2.15
N ALA A 260 7.61 -30.94 2.10
CA ALA A 260 7.49 -30.05 3.25
C ALA A 260 6.03 -29.97 3.73
N PRO A 261 5.78 -29.86 5.04
CA PRO A 261 4.42 -29.84 5.60
C PRO A 261 3.52 -28.77 4.96
N GLU A 262 4.06 -27.56 4.77
CA GLU A 262 3.39 -26.42 4.16
C GLU A 262 2.99 -26.72 2.72
N CYS A 263 3.93 -27.26 1.92
CA CYS A 263 3.69 -27.65 0.54
C CYS A 263 2.65 -28.77 0.44
N ARG A 264 2.70 -29.77 1.32
CA ARG A 264 1.72 -30.87 1.33
C ARG A 264 0.30 -30.36 1.63
N LYS A 265 0.15 -29.47 2.62
CA LYS A 265 -1.14 -28.90 3.01
C LYS A 265 -1.72 -28.06 1.84
N ALA A 266 -0.92 -27.13 1.30
CA ALA A 266 -1.34 -26.29 0.21
C ALA A 266 -1.68 -27.10 -1.06
N ARG A 267 -0.85 -28.09 -1.42
CA ARG A 267 -1.13 -28.99 -2.55
C ARG A 267 -2.43 -29.76 -2.33
N LYS A 268 -2.65 -30.34 -1.14
CA LYS A 268 -3.89 -31.03 -0.83
C LYS A 268 -5.10 -30.11 -1.00
N TRP A 269 -5.03 -28.88 -0.49
CA TRP A 269 -6.08 -27.89 -0.62
C TRP A 269 -6.42 -27.58 -2.09
N ILE A 270 -5.39 -27.43 -2.95
CA ILE A 270 -5.52 -27.20 -4.39
C ILE A 270 -6.19 -28.39 -5.08
N ILE A 271 -5.69 -29.60 -4.83
CA ILE A 271 -6.18 -30.82 -5.50
C ILE A 271 -7.61 -31.15 -5.10
N ASP A 272 -7.97 -31.00 -3.81
CA ASP A 272 -9.33 -31.21 -3.30
C ASP A 272 -10.37 -30.31 -3.99
N ARG A 273 -9.94 -29.22 -4.66
CA ARG A 273 -10.79 -28.25 -5.38
C ARG A 273 -10.63 -28.31 -6.91
N GLY A 274 -10.12 -29.41 -7.43
CA GLY A 274 -10.01 -29.65 -8.87
C GLY A 274 -8.69 -29.23 -9.52
N GLY A 275 -7.69 -28.88 -8.70
CA GLY A 275 -6.35 -28.55 -9.19
C GLY A 275 -6.25 -27.13 -9.78
N ALA A 276 -5.08 -26.81 -10.31
CA ALA A 276 -4.77 -25.46 -10.80
C ALA A 276 -5.52 -25.06 -12.09
N THR A 277 -6.32 -25.93 -12.70
CA THR A 277 -7.27 -25.55 -13.75
C THR A 277 -8.35 -24.60 -13.23
N GLN A 278 -8.65 -24.64 -11.92
CA GLN A 278 -9.66 -23.84 -11.25
C GLN A 278 -9.14 -22.46 -10.78
N VAL A 279 -7.88 -22.14 -11.03
CA VAL A 279 -7.33 -20.81 -10.69
C VAL A 279 -7.96 -19.73 -11.59
N PRO A 280 -8.24 -18.51 -11.09
CA PRO A 280 -8.79 -17.44 -11.93
C PRO A 280 -7.80 -16.96 -13.01
N SER A 281 -8.26 -16.14 -13.94
CA SER A 281 -7.53 -15.70 -15.14
C SER A 281 -6.12 -15.14 -14.85
N TRP A 282 -5.94 -14.34 -13.78
CA TRP A 282 -4.62 -13.81 -13.41
C TRP A 282 -3.67 -14.92 -12.95
N GLY A 283 -4.17 -15.93 -12.24
CA GLY A 283 -3.38 -17.09 -11.86
C GLY A 283 -2.99 -17.93 -13.07
N LYS A 284 -3.93 -18.21 -13.98
CA LYS A 284 -3.65 -18.90 -15.27
C LYS A 284 -2.56 -18.17 -16.05
N PHE A 285 -2.62 -16.85 -16.07
CA PHE A 285 -1.63 -16.01 -16.76
C PHE A 285 -0.22 -16.21 -16.20
N TRP A 286 -0.05 -16.12 -14.88
CA TRP A 286 1.25 -16.35 -14.24
C TRP A 286 1.78 -17.75 -14.46
N LEU A 287 0.90 -18.75 -14.39
CA LEU A 287 1.27 -20.15 -14.64
C LEU A 287 1.66 -20.39 -16.11
N ALA A 288 1.01 -19.71 -17.06
CA ALA A 288 1.34 -19.81 -18.49
C ALA A 288 2.71 -19.15 -18.78
N VAL A 289 2.99 -18.00 -18.20
CA VAL A 289 4.32 -17.35 -18.29
C VAL A 289 5.41 -18.25 -17.67
N LEU A 290 5.13 -18.94 -16.57
CA LEU A 290 6.06 -19.90 -15.98
C LEU A 290 6.21 -21.19 -16.80
N GLY A 291 5.32 -21.48 -17.73
CA GLY A 291 5.31 -22.69 -18.55
C GLY A 291 4.73 -23.93 -17.87
N VAL A 292 3.85 -23.72 -16.89
CA VAL A 292 3.12 -24.80 -16.17
C VAL A 292 1.61 -24.73 -16.39
N TYR A 293 1.14 -23.94 -17.32
CA TYR A 293 -0.22 -23.84 -17.84
C TYR A 293 -0.18 -23.51 -19.33
N GLU A 294 -1.11 -24.02 -20.13
CA GLU A 294 -1.07 -23.77 -21.56
C GLU A 294 -1.78 -22.46 -21.94
N TRP A 295 -1.16 -21.66 -22.82
CA TRP A 295 -1.76 -20.44 -23.36
C TRP A 295 -3.12 -20.68 -24.04
N SER A 296 -3.35 -21.87 -24.54
CA SER A 296 -4.64 -22.29 -25.08
C SER A 296 -5.74 -22.36 -24.03
N GLY A 297 -5.42 -22.50 -22.78
CA GLY A 297 -6.35 -22.50 -21.64
C GLY A 297 -6.64 -21.11 -21.05
N LEU A 298 -6.17 -20.02 -21.66
CA LEU A 298 -6.50 -18.67 -21.27
C LEU A 298 -7.52 -18.02 -22.21
N ASN A 299 -8.36 -17.17 -21.65
CA ASN A 299 -9.16 -16.26 -22.45
C ASN A 299 -8.28 -15.19 -23.12
N PRO A 300 -8.58 -14.78 -24.35
CA PRO A 300 -7.74 -13.86 -25.10
C PRO A 300 -7.59 -12.49 -24.46
N VAL A 301 -6.35 -11.98 -24.42
CA VAL A 301 -5.99 -10.61 -24.02
C VAL A 301 -5.20 -9.98 -25.19
N PRO A 302 -5.85 -9.70 -26.33
CA PRO A 302 -5.14 -9.34 -27.56
C PRO A 302 -4.57 -7.92 -27.50
N PRO A 303 -3.27 -7.71 -27.81
CA PRO A 303 -2.68 -6.37 -27.88
C PRO A 303 -3.29 -5.50 -28.97
N GLU A 304 -3.96 -6.08 -29.95
CA GLU A 304 -4.66 -5.34 -31.02
C GLU A 304 -5.73 -4.38 -30.49
N CYS A 305 -6.27 -4.61 -29.31
CA CYS A 305 -7.22 -3.69 -28.67
C CYS A 305 -6.65 -2.28 -28.47
N TRP A 306 -5.33 -2.15 -28.34
CA TRP A 306 -4.65 -0.85 -28.22
C TRP A 306 -4.59 -0.06 -29.52
N LEU A 307 -4.78 -0.72 -30.66
CA LEU A 307 -4.81 -0.07 -31.97
C LEU A 307 -6.22 0.39 -32.38
N LEU A 308 -7.24 0.13 -31.56
CA LEU A 308 -8.59 0.62 -31.81
C LEU A 308 -8.64 2.15 -31.78
N PRO A 309 -9.59 2.78 -32.50
CA PRO A 309 -9.78 4.21 -32.38
C PRO A 309 -10.18 4.64 -30.96
N TYR A 310 -9.51 5.66 -30.39
CA TYR A 310 -9.73 6.11 -29.01
C TYR A 310 -11.18 6.57 -28.70
N TRP A 311 -11.95 6.98 -29.73
CA TRP A 311 -13.35 7.38 -29.54
C TRP A 311 -14.26 6.22 -29.13
N LEU A 312 -13.85 4.97 -29.36
CA LEU A 312 -14.62 3.80 -28.94
C LEU A 312 -14.62 3.67 -27.40
N PRO A 313 -15.78 3.47 -26.77
CA PRO A 313 -15.87 3.32 -25.31
C PRO A 313 -15.04 2.18 -24.73
N VAL A 314 -14.82 1.12 -25.54
CA VAL A 314 -14.07 -0.09 -25.20
C VAL A 314 -12.58 0.03 -25.47
N HIS A 315 -12.07 1.19 -25.86
CA HIS A 315 -10.63 1.39 -26.05
C HIS A 315 -9.92 1.34 -24.70
N PRO A 316 -8.85 0.50 -24.52
CA PRO A 316 -8.19 0.32 -23.21
C PRO A 316 -7.65 1.61 -22.60
N GLY A 317 -7.23 2.60 -23.40
CA GLY A 317 -6.81 3.94 -22.91
C GLY A 317 -7.91 4.72 -22.18
N ARG A 318 -9.17 4.23 -22.21
CA ARG A 318 -10.31 4.79 -21.47
C ARG A 318 -10.61 4.06 -20.17
N TYR A 319 -9.92 2.95 -19.91
CA TYR A 319 -10.07 2.18 -18.68
C TYR A 319 -9.36 2.87 -17.51
N TRP A 320 -9.73 2.47 -16.30
CA TRP A 320 -9.04 2.87 -15.08
C TRP A 320 -7.53 2.57 -15.19
N CYS A 321 -6.69 3.46 -14.67
CA CYS A 321 -5.25 3.32 -14.82
C CYS A 321 -4.72 1.99 -14.25
N HIS A 322 -5.22 1.51 -13.11
CA HIS A 322 -4.84 0.22 -12.56
C HIS A 322 -5.28 -0.97 -13.43
N CYS A 323 -6.35 -0.85 -14.17
CA CYS A 323 -6.75 -1.85 -15.15
C CYS A 323 -5.83 -1.79 -16.39
N ARG A 324 -5.76 -0.62 -17.05
CA ARG A 324 -5.01 -0.50 -18.31
C ARG A 324 -3.52 -0.74 -18.15
N MET A 325 -2.88 -0.28 -17.04
CA MET A 325 -1.44 -0.42 -16.83
C MET A 325 -1.03 -1.85 -16.45
N VAL A 326 -1.97 -2.69 -16.05
CA VAL A 326 -1.75 -4.13 -15.83
C VAL A 326 -2.04 -4.93 -17.11
N TYR A 327 -3.16 -4.66 -17.78
CA TYR A 327 -3.53 -5.40 -19.00
C TYR A 327 -2.70 -5.01 -20.22
N LEU A 328 -2.04 -3.85 -20.24
CA LEU A 328 -1.10 -3.47 -21.30
C LEU A 328 0.09 -4.45 -21.38
N PRO A 329 0.92 -4.62 -20.34
CA PRO A 329 2.01 -5.60 -20.39
C PRO A 329 1.50 -7.04 -20.49
N MET A 330 0.36 -7.39 -19.86
CA MET A 330 -0.25 -8.70 -20.06
C MET A 330 -0.58 -8.95 -21.53
N SER A 331 -1.12 -7.97 -22.26
CA SER A 331 -1.45 -8.13 -23.69
C SER A 331 -0.20 -8.33 -24.55
N TYR A 332 0.91 -7.66 -24.23
CA TYR A 332 2.19 -7.89 -24.90
C TYR A 332 2.69 -9.32 -24.67
N LEU A 333 2.78 -9.76 -23.41
CA LEU A 333 3.24 -11.12 -23.06
C LEU A 333 2.34 -12.20 -23.66
N TYR A 334 1.03 -12.00 -23.67
CA TYR A 334 0.08 -12.85 -24.38
C TYR A 334 0.35 -12.84 -25.89
N GLY A 335 0.59 -11.67 -26.45
CA GLY A 335 0.82 -11.48 -27.90
C GLY A 335 2.02 -12.26 -28.43
N ILE A 336 3.08 -12.35 -27.63
CA ILE A 336 4.31 -13.09 -27.97
C ILE A 336 4.34 -14.52 -27.41
N ARG A 337 3.31 -14.94 -26.64
CA ARG A 337 3.29 -16.24 -25.91
C ARG A 337 4.49 -16.42 -25.01
N ALA A 338 4.79 -15.40 -24.24
CA ALA A 338 5.94 -15.37 -23.34
C ALA A 338 5.93 -16.56 -22.38
N THR A 339 6.97 -17.39 -22.42
CA THR A 339 7.03 -18.61 -21.59
C THR A 339 8.46 -18.84 -21.13
N ALA A 340 8.63 -19.23 -19.87
CA ALA A 340 9.92 -19.58 -19.29
C ALA A 340 10.56 -20.77 -19.99
N THR A 341 11.89 -20.80 -20.00
CA THR A 341 12.64 -21.98 -20.44
C THR A 341 12.29 -23.18 -19.54
N PRO A 342 11.85 -24.31 -20.12
CA PRO A 342 11.52 -25.52 -19.37
C PRO A 342 12.69 -26.02 -18.52
N CYS A 343 12.39 -26.53 -17.31
CA CYS A 343 13.38 -27.11 -16.41
C CYS A 343 12.78 -28.23 -15.57
N ALA A 344 13.63 -28.94 -14.82
CA ALA A 344 13.20 -30.04 -13.97
C ALA A 344 12.10 -29.63 -12.95
N LEU A 345 12.20 -28.40 -12.41
CA LEU A 345 11.21 -27.91 -11.44
C LEU A 345 9.85 -27.60 -12.10
N THR A 346 9.84 -27.02 -13.32
CA THR A 346 8.57 -26.79 -14.04
C THR A 346 7.90 -28.11 -14.42
N ALA A 347 8.68 -29.15 -14.77
CA ALA A 347 8.14 -30.48 -14.99
C ALA A 347 7.55 -31.10 -13.69
N GLN A 348 8.19 -30.92 -12.55
CA GLN A 348 7.62 -31.33 -11.26
C GLN A 348 6.31 -30.58 -10.94
N LEU A 349 6.27 -29.27 -11.12
CA LEU A 349 5.08 -28.47 -10.88
C LEU A 349 3.88 -28.90 -11.75
N LYS A 350 4.12 -29.29 -13.00
CA LYS A 350 3.10 -29.87 -13.87
C LYS A 350 2.47 -31.15 -13.28
N ASN A 351 3.26 -31.98 -12.57
CA ASN A 351 2.76 -33.17 -11.88
C ASN A 351 2.16 -32.88 -10.50
N GLU A 352 2.50 -31.74 -9.90
CA GLU A 352 2.08 -31.40 -8.53
C GLU A 352 0.76 -30.63 -8.48
N LEU A 353 0.48 -29.78 -9.49
CA LEU A 353 -0.60 -28.80 -9.47
C LEU A 353 -1.94 -29.30 -10.02
N TYR A 354 -1.94 -30.39 -10.79
CA TYR A 354 -3.16 -30.89 -11.44
C TYR A 354 -3.65 -32.18 -10.75
N ALA A 355 -4.97 -32.37 -10.80
CA ALA A 355 -5.63 -33.51 -10.17
C ALA A 355 -5.30 -34.84 -10.87
N GLU A 356 -6.21 -35.74 -10.97
CA GLU A 356 -6.00 -37.13 -11.39
C GLU A 356 -5.53 -37.31 -12.85
N ASN A 357 -5.61 -36.28 -13.70
CA ASN A 357 -5.21 -36.35 -15.10
C ASN A 357 -3.75 -35.93 -15.28
N SER A 358 -3.04 -36.63 -16.18
CA SER A 358 -1.76 -36.15 -16.66
C SER A 358 -1.91 -34.75 -17.26
N TYR A 359 -0.90 -33.89 -17.07
CA TYR A 359 -0.87 -32.55 -17.67
C TYR A 359 -1.18 -32.56 -19.18
N ASP A 360 -0.71 -33.59 -19.86
CA ASP A 360 -0.86 -33.75 -21.33
C ASP A 360 -2.29 -34.16 -21.72
N ASP A 361 -3.09 -34.70 -20.79
CA ASP A 361 -4.48 -35.15 -21.04
C ASP A 361 -5.53 -34.05 -20.76
N ILE A 362 -5.10 -32.86 -20.23
CA ILE A 362 -6.01 -31.77 -19.88
C ILE A 362 -6.59 -31.12 -21.14
N ASP A 363 -7.92 -31.06 -21.21
CA ASP A 363 -8.58 -30.18 -22.19
C ASP A 363 -8.46 -28.72 -21.76
N TRP A 364 -7.39 -28.09 -22.19
CA TRP A 364 -7.08 -26.70 -21.86
C TRP A 364 -8.16 -25.74 -22.35
N ASN A 365 -8.85 -26.06 -23.43
CA ASN A 365 -9.89 -25.19 -23.93
C ASN A 365 -11.12 -25.17 -23.00
N SER A 366 -11.47 -26.29 -22.38
CA SER A 366 -12.54 -26.36 -21.38
C SER A 366 -12.17 -25.67 -20.07
N ALA A 367 -10.86 -25.60 -19.74
CA ALA A 367 -10.35 -24.94 -18.52
C ALA A 367 -10.43 -23.40 -18.53
N ARG A 368 -10.71 -22.75 -19.67
CA ARG A 368 -10.68 -21.28 -19.84
C ARG A 368 -11.54 -20.55 -18.83
N ASN A 369 -12.79 -20.98 -18.69
CA ASN A 369 -13.77 -20.33 -17.81
C ASN A 369 -13.90 -21.02 -16.45
N ALA A 370 -13.07 -22.05 -16.19
CA ALA A 370 -13.05 -22.69 -14.88
C ALA A 370 -12.48 -21.74 -13.83
N CYS A 371 -13.19 -21.57 -12.71
CA CYS A 371 -12.78 -20.75 -11.58
C CYS A 371 -13.38 -21.33 -10.30
N ALA A 372 -12.54 -21.47 -9.26
CA ALA A 372 -13.00 -21.93 -7.96
C ALA A 372 -14.02 -20.96 -7.36
N ALA A 373 -14.99 -21.49 -6.63
CA ALA A 373 -16.06 -20.68 -6.05
C ALA A 373 -15.53 -19.63 -5.05
N GLU A 374 -14.44 -19.96 -4.36
CA GLU A 374 -13.78 -19.08 -3.41
C GLU A 374 -13.13 -17.84 -4.06
N ASP A 375 -12.84 -17.89 -5.36
CA ASP A 375 -12.24 -16.81 -6.15
C ASP A 375 -13.24 -16.03 -6.99
N LEU A 376 -14.48 -16.52 -7.11
CA LEU A 376 -15.48 -15.98 -8.00
C LEU A 376 -16.22 -14.79 -7.34
N TYR A 377 -15.54 -13.67 -7.20
CA TYR A 377 -16.12 -12.43 -6.69
C TYR A 377 -16.95 -11.70 -7.75
N TYR A 378 -16.54 -11.77 -9.03
CA TYR A 378 -17.21 -11.11 -10.15
C TYR A 378 -17.47 -12.13 -11.29
N PRO A 379 -18.63 -12.80 -11.30
CA PRO A 379 -19.01 -13.73 -12.38
C PRO A 379 -19.14 -13.00 -13.72
N HIS A 380 -18.61 -13.60 -14.80
CA HIS A 380 -18.69 -13.02 -16.12
C HIS A 380 -20.14 -13.02 -16.65
N PRO A 381 -20.61 -11.93 -17.25
CA PRO A 381 -21.85 -11.93 -18.01
C PRO A 381 -21.66 -12.69 -19.32
N TRP A 382 -22.73 -13.30 -19.84
CA TRP A 382 -22.72 -14.06 -21.09
C TRP A 382 -22.14 -13.30 -22.30
N ILE A 383 -22.23 -11.98 -22.28
CA ILE A 383 -21.67 -11.11 -23.35
C ILE A 383 -20.15 -11.18 -23.40
N GLN A 384 -19.50 -11.33 -22.25
CA GLN A 384 -18.06 -11.50 -22.14
C GLN A 384 -17.64 -12.87 -22.71
N ASP A 385 -18.38 -13.92 -22.39
CA ASP A 385 -18.12 -15.26 -22.93
C ASP A 385 -18.28 -15.28 -24.46
N ALA A 386 -19.31 -14.61 -24.98
CA ALA A 386 -19.53 -14.47 -26.43
C ALA A 386 -18.38 -13.71 -27.10
N LEU A 387 -17.88 -12.63 -26.49
CA LEU A 387 -16.73 -11.87 -26.97
C LEU A 387 -15.47 -12.73 -27.00
N TRP A 388 -15.17 -13.46 -25.94
CA TRP A 388 -14.03 -14.37 -25.90
C TRP A 388 -14.17 -15.50 -26.95
N GLY A 389 -15.37 -16.05 -27.12
CA GLY A 389 -15.64 -17.02 -28.16
C GLY A 389 -15.36 -16.50 -29.59
N ALA A 390 -15.64 -15.22 -29.84
CA ALA A 390 -15.33 -14.59 -31.14
C ALA A 390 -13.80 -14.33 -31.26
N LEU A 391 -13.15 -13.80 -30.22
CA LEU A 391 -11.72 -13.53 -30.20
C LEU A 391 -10.89 -14.81 -30.38
N MET A 392 -11.29 -15.91 -29.75
CA MET A 392 -10.63 -17.22 -29.93
C MET A 392 -10.62 -17.70 -31.40
N LYS A 393 -11.71 -17.45 -32.13
CA LYS A 393 -11.77 -17.79 -33.56
C LYS A 393 -10.88 -16.91 -34.43
N LEU A 394 -10.60 -15.68 -33.98
CA LEU A 394 -9.72 -14.74 -34.67
C LEU A 394 -8.24 -14.97 -34.34
N GLU A 395 -7.93 -15.50 -33.15
CA GLU A 395 -6.56 -15.65 -32.66
C GLU A 395 -5.60 -16.38 -33.60
N PRO A 396 -5.97 -17.49 -34.28
CA PRO A 396 -5.07 -18.16 -35.21
C PRO A 396 -4.66 -17.28 -36.41
N PHE A 397 -5.51 -16.32 -36.81
CA PHE A 397 -5.22 -15.38 -37.90
C PHE A 397 -4.38 -14.17 -37.42
N LEU A 398 -4.45 -13.85 -36.14
CA LEU A 398 -3.70 -12.76 -35.54
C LEU A 398 -2.28 -13.20 -35.19
N LEU A 399 -2.11 -14.42 -34.70
CA LEU A 399 -0.81 -14.94 -34.26
C LEU A 399 0.20 -14.90 -35.43
N GLY A 400 1.35 -14.25 -35.20
CA GLY A 400 2.40 -14.05 -36.20
C GLY A 400 2.07 -13.03 -37.30
N SER A 401 0.88 -12.42 -37.28
CA SER A 401 0.48 -11.43 -38.30
C SER A 401 1.29 -10.11 -38.17
N ARG A 402 1.23 -9.29 -39.23
CA ARG A 402 1.79 -7.92 -39.17
C ARG A 402 1.05 -7.05 -38.15
N LEU A 403 -0.27 -7.27 -38.00
CA LEU A 403 -1.09 -6.52 -37.03
C LEU A 403 -0.66 -6.83 -35.61
N ARG A 404 -0.47 -8.12 -35.25
CA ARG A 404 0.03 -8.53 -33.93
C ARG A 404 1.39 -7.90 -33.63
N ARG A 405 2.33 -7.91 -34.56
CA ARG A 405 3.65 -7.29 -34.38
C ARG A 405 3.54 -5.77 -34.16
N ALA A 406 2.68 -5.09 -34.93
CA ALA A 406 2.45 -3.66 -34.77
C ALA A 406 1.82 -3.34 -33.40
N ALA A 407 0.87 -4.15 -32.93
CA ALA A 407 0.23 -4.00 -31.62
C ALA A 407 1.21 -4.24 -30.47
N CYS A 408 2.04 -5.28 -30.55
CA CYS A 408 3.08 -5.54 -29.56
C CYS A 408 4.12 -4.39 -29.52
N ALA A 409 4.53 -3.87 -30.67
CA ALA A 409 5.45 -2.72 -30.72
C ALA A 409 4.81 -1.45 -30.16
N ASP A 410 3.51 -1.25 -30.30
CA ASP A 410 2.80 -0.13 -29.67
C ASP A 410 2.72 -0.30 -28.16
N ALA A 411 2.40 -1.50 -27.69
CA ALA A 411 2.39 -1.83 -26.26
C ALA A 411 3.76 -1.55 -25.63
N MET A 412 4.87 -1.98 -26.23
CA MET A 412 6.21 -1.69 -25.71
C MET A 412 6.53 -0.19 -25.65
N ARG A 413 6.12 0.60 -26.66
CA ARG A 413 6.28 2.06 -26.59
C ARG A 413 5.55 2.68 -25.41
N GLN A 414 4.35 2.19 -25.06
CA GLN A 414 3.58 2.65 -23.92
C GLN A 414 4.22 2.20 -22.60
N ILE A 415 4.75 0.97 -22.54
CA ILE A 415 5.48 0.45 -21.38
C ILE A 415 6.72 1.31 -21.10
N HIS A 416 7.57 1.54 -22.10
CA HIS A 416 8.74 2.41 -21.94
C HIS A 416 8.39 3.85 -21.55
N TYR A 417 7.26 4.38 -22.06
CA TYR A 417 6.77 5.69 -21.64
C TYR A 417 6.41 5.72 -20.15
N GLU A 418 5.74 4.67 -19.65
CA GLU A 418 5.42 4.55 -18.22
C GLU A 418 6.71 4.45 -17.38
N ASP A 419 7.61 3.54 -17.74
CA ASP A 419 8.88 3.32 -17.04
C ASP A 419 9.69 4.61 -16.88
N GLU A 420 9.87 5.37 -17.98
CA GLU A 420 10.63 6.63 -17.97
C GLU A 420 9.93 7.74 -17.16
N ASN A 421 8.60 7.82 -17.20
CA ASN A 421 7.87 8.87 -16.50
C ASN A 421 7.63 8.59 -15.00
N THR A 422 7.86 7.35 -14.57
CA THR A 422 7.82 6.92 -13.17
C THR A 422 9.22 6.59 -12.61
N ARG A 423 10.26 6.84 -13.37
CA ARG A 423 11.65 6.48 -13.00
C ARG A 423 11.79 4.99 -12.67
N TYR A 424 11.06 4.15 -13.40
CA TYR A 424 11.03 2.70 -13.21
C TYR A 424 10.45 2.24 -11.86
N VAL A 425 9.73 3.09 -11.17
CA VAL A 425 8.89 2.70 -10.01
C VAL A 425 7.61 2.04 -10.51
N ASP A 426 7.03 2.58 -11.58
CA ASP A 426 5.74 2.20 -12.17
C ASP A 426 4.54 2.48 -11.25
N ILE A 427 3.31 2.35 -11.76
CA ILE A 427 2.13 2.73 -10.97
C ILE A 427 1.88 1.80 -9.78
N GLY A 428 2.32 0.55 -9.84
CA GLY A 428 2.08 -0.41 -8.77
C GLY A 428 2.87 -1.70 -8.93
N PRO A 429 2.83 -2.61 -7.94
CA PRO A 429 3.72 -3.77 -7.88
C PRO A 429 3.48 -4.76 -9.03
N VAL A 430 2.23 -5.01 -9.41
CA VAL A 430 1.90 -5.94 -10.50
C VAL A 430 2.37 -5.38 -11.84
N ASN A 431 2.08 -4.11 -12.10
CA ASN A 431 2.53 -3.40 -13.29
C ASN A 431 4.07 -3.37 -13.36
N LYS A 432 4.74 -3.03 -12.25
CA LYS A 432 6.20 -3.05 -12.12
C LYS A 432 6.82 -4.36 -12.57
N VAL A 433 6.31 -5.48 -12.06
CA VAL A 433 6.84 -6.80 -12.38
C VAL A 433 6.57 -7.18 -13.83
N PHE A 434 5.38 -6.89 -14.35
CA PHE A 434 5.05 -7.16 -15.76
C PHE A 434 5.83 -6.28 -16.73
N ASN A 435 6.02 -4.98 -16.46
CA ASN A 435 6.82 -4.10 -17.31
C ASN A 435 8.26 -4.57 -17.38
N MET A 436 8.88 -4.88 -16.23
CA MET A 436 10.22 -5.45 -16.16
C MET A 436 10.33 -6.73 -17.00
N LEU A 437 9.34 -7.60 -16.91
CA LEU A 437 9.31 -8.85 -17.67
C LEU A 437 9.14 -8.60 -19.17
N CYS A 438 8.32 -7.63 -19.57
CA CYS A 438 8.18 -7.21 -20.98
C CYS A 438 9.49 -6.67 -21.54
N CYS A 439 10.18 -5.79 -20.81
CA CYS A 439 11.49 -5.27 -21.19
C CYS A 439 12.53 -6.40 -21.34
N TRP A 440 12.48 -7.41 -20.44
CA TRP A 440 13.36 -8.56 -20.54
C TRP A 440 13.09 -9.44 -21.77
N PHE A 441 11.82 -9.66 -22.13
CA PHE A 441 11.47 -10.40 -23.34
C PHE A 441 11.76 -9.62 -24.63
N GLU A 442 11.78 -8.29 -24.57
CA GLU A 442 12.18 -7.45 -25.71
C GLU A 442 13.70 -7.49 -25.91
N ASP A 443 14.47 -7.23 -24.86
CA ASP A 443 15.95 -7.28 -24.85
C ASP A 443 16.44 -7.52 -23.41
N PRO A 444 16.93 -8.73 -23.08
CA PRO A 444 17.41 -9.08 -21.75
C PRO A 444 18.57 -8.23 -21.22
N ASP A 445 19.37 -7.65 -22.11
CA ASP A 445 20.57 -6.85 -21.78
C ASP A 445 20.31 -5.35 -21.81
N SER A 446 19.06 -4.95 -22.06
CA SER A 446 18.66 -3.53 -22.18
C SER A 446 18.92 -2.73 -20.90
N ASP A 447 19.12 -1.42 -21.07
CA ASP A 447 19.18 -0.47 -19.97
C ASP A 447 17.85 -0.41 -19.18
N ALA A 448 16.73 -0.71 -19.83
CA ALA A 448 15.44 -0.77 -19.17
C ALA A 448 15.41 -1.87 -18.08
N VAL A 449 15.83 -3.08 -18.41
CA VAL A 449 15.96 -4.18 -17.44
C VAL A 449 16.89 -3.81 -16.29
N LYS A 450 18.06 -3.24 -16.61
CA LYS A 450 19.05 -2.82 -15.59
C LYS A 450 18.53 -1.74 -14.65
N ARG A 451 17.62 -0.86 -15.11
CA ARG A 451 16.98 0.18 -14.28
C ARG A 451 15.77 -0.33 -13.47
N HIS A 452 15.10 -1.38 -13.99
CA HIS A 452 13.99 -1.99 -13.26
C HIS A 452 14.44 -2.70 -11.99
N ILE A 453 15.55 -3.45 -12.05
CA ILE A 453 15.98 -4.35 -10.96
C ILE A 453 16.21 -3.61 -9.63
N PRO A 454 16.97 -2.49 -9.57
CA PRO A 454 17.15 -1.76 -8.30
C PRO A 454 15.87 -1.22 -7.69
N ARG A 455 14.87 -0.88 -8.53
CA ARG A 455 13.57 -0.37 -8.06
C ARG A 455 12.64 -1.43 -7.47
N ILE A 456 13.01 -2.71 -7.55
CA ILE A 456 12.26 -3.78 -6.86
C ILE A 456 12.36 -3.60 -5.34
N ALA A 457 13.50 -3.15 -4.84
CA ALA A 457 13.70 -2.90 -3.41
C ALA A 457 12.70 -1.88 -2.83
N ASP A 458 12.22 -0.92 -3.64
CA ASP A 458 11.23 0.08 -3.25
C ASP A 458 9.87 -0.56 -2.86
N TYR A 459 9.60 -1.78 -3.33
CA TYR A 459 8.37 -2.53 -3.06
C TYR A 459 8.50 -3.60 -1.97
N LEU A 460 9.72 -3.84 -1.46
CA LEU A 460 9.96 -4.89 -0.48
C LEU A 460 9.98 -4.33 0.94
N TRP A 461 9.19 -4.94 1.82
CA TRP A 461 9.10 -4.58 3.23
C TRP A 461 9.39 -5.78 4.12
N VAL A 462 10.22 -5.58 5.15
CA VAL A 462 10.56 -6.62 6.13
C VAL A 462 9.98 -6.28 7.49
N SER A 463 9.35 -7.25 8.13
CA SER A 463 8.91 -7.17 9.51
C SER A 463 9.05 -8.53 10.21
N GLU A 464 8.47 -8.67 11.37
CA GLU A 464 8.54 -9.91 12.18
C GLU A 464 7.88 -11.13 11.50
N ASP A 465 6.96 -10.89 10.54
CA ASP A 465 6.32 -11.94 9.75
C ASP A 465 7.17 -12.42 8.56
N GLY A 466 8.20 -11.67 8.17
CA GLY A 466 9.07 -11.93 7.03
C GLY A 466 9.09 -10.79 6.02
N MET A 467 9.55 -11.07 4.79
CA MET A 467 9.58 -10.11 3.69
C MET A 467 8.37 -10.26 2.79
N LYS A 468 7.68 -9.13 2.57
CA LYS A 468 6.50 -9.00 1.72
C LYS A 468 6.73 -8.01 0.58
N MET A 469 5.90 -8.07 -0.46
CA MET A 469 5.81 -7.04 -1.49
C MET A 469 4.61 -6.13 -1.19
N GLN A 470 4.84 -4.81 -1.20
CA GLN A 470 3.85 -3.80 -0.84
C GLN A 470 2.92 -3.46 -2.02
N GLY A 471 1.74 -2.89 -1.71
CA GLY A 471 0.74 -2.44 -2.68
C GLY A 471 1.17 -1.24 -3.54
N TYR A 472 2.08 -0.41 -3.01
CA TYR A 472 2.88 0.61 -3.69
C TYR A 472 4.30 0.57 -3.12
N ASN A 473 5.14 1.51 -3.53
CA ASN A 473 6.45 1.73 -2.91
C ASN A 473 6.35 2.47 -1.54
N GLY A 474 5.23 2.32 -0.86
CA GLY A 474 4.86 2.89 0.42
C GLY A 474 3.70 3.89 0.35
N SER A 475 3.38 4.54 1.47
CA SER A 475 2.29 5.52 1.63
C SER A 475 2.78 6.87 2.17
N GLN A 476 4.00 7.24 1.86
CA GLN A 476 4.76 8.29 2.54
C GLN A 476 4.06 9.65 2.51
N LEU A 477 3.60 10.11 1.35
CA LEU A 477 2.94 11.41 1.28
C LEU A 477 1.57 11.40 1.95
N TRP A 478 0.81 10.34 1.74
CA TRP A 478 -0.50 10.16 2.34
C TRP A 478 -0.44 10.21 3.86
N ASP A 479 0.46 9.42 4.44
CA ASP A 479 0.68 9.39 5.89
C ASP A 479 1.20 10.73 6.41
N CYS A 480 2.14 11.37 5.71
CA CYS A 480 2.71 12.66 6.10
C CYS A 480 1.65 13.77 6.13
N ALA A 481 0.77 13.83 5.12
CA ALA A 481 -0.28 14.83 5.05
C ALA A 481 -1.30 14.71 6.20
N PHE A 482 -1.67 13.49 6.58
CA PHE A 482 -2.53 13.26 7.74
C PHE A 482 -1.80 13.51 9.07
N SER A 483 -0.51 13.14 9.17
CA SER A 483 0.30 13.35 10.36
C SER A 483 0.40 14.83 10.72
N VAL A 484 0.66 15.69 9.74
CA VAL A 484 0.67 17.15 9.94
C VAL A 484 -0.67 17.64 10.51
N GLN A 485 -1.79 17.24 9.91
CA GLN A 485 -3.12 17.65 10.36
C GLN A 485 -3.41 17.16 11.78
N ALA A 486 -3.05 15.90 12.09
CA ALA A 486 -3.23 15.31 13.40
C ALA A 486 -2.42 16.02 14.49
N ILE A 487 -1.12 16.29 14.24
CA ILE A 487 -0.25 16.98 15.21
C ILE A 487 -0.76 18.39 15.47
N VAL A 488 -1.12 19.14 14.42
CA VAL A 488 -1.65 20.50 14.57
C VAL A 488 -2.97 20.51 15.35
N ALA A 489 -3.85 19.55 15.11
CA ALA A 489 -5.12 19.44 15.82
C ALA A 489 -4.98 19.25 17.34
N THR A 490 -3.85 18.75 17.84
CA THR A 490 -3.62 18.59 19.28
C THR A 490 -3.42 19.91 20.05
N GLY A 491 -3.20 21.02 19.33
CA GLY A 491 -2.84 22.32 19.94
C GLY A 491 -1.43 22.35 20.55
N LEU A 492 -0.60 21.36 20.26
CA LEU A 492 0.79 21.27 20.76
C LEU A 492 1.83 21.53 19.66
N ALA A 493 1.41 22.05 18.51
CA ALA A 493 2.27 22.23 17.34
C ALA A 493 3.53 23.06 17.61
N ASP A 494 3.46 24.08 18.47
CA ASP A 494 4.60 24.93 18.83
C ASP A 494 5.70 24.14 19.56
N GLU A 495 5.34 23.10 20.30
CA GLU A 495 6.29 22.23 21.00
C GLU A 495 7.03 21.29 20.03
N TYR A 496 6.45 21.06 18.83
CA TYR A 496 6.93 20.06 17.85
C TYR A 496 7.25 20.66 16.48
N GLY A 497 7.59 21.95 16.44
CA GLY A 497 7.87 22.70 15.21
C GLY A 497 8.92 22.04 14.29
N GLU A 498 9.99 21.49 14.86
CA GLU A 498 11.03 20.80 14.08
C GLU A 498 10.48 19.55 13.31
N CYS A 499 9.61 18.79 13.96
CA CYS A 499 8.94 17.65 13.31
C CYS A 499 8.05 18.13 12.16
N LEU A 500 7.27 19.19 12.38
CA LEU A 500 6.41 19.78 11.37
C LEU A 500 7.20 20.41 10.22
N ARG A 501 8.35 21.05 10.51
CA ARG A 501 9.24 21.63 9.50
C ARG A 501 9.81 20.55 8.57
N ARG A 502 10.29 19.43 9.13
CA ARG A 502 10.74 18.30 8.31
C ARG A 502 9.62 17.70 7.45
N ALA A 503 8.43 17.56 8.02
CA ALA A 503 7.26 17.10 7.25
C ALA A 503 6.87 18.09 6.13
N HIS A 504 7.01 19.40 6.38
CA HIS A 504 6.79 20.45 5.37
C HIS A 504 7.78 20.34 4.21
N ASP A 505 9.07 20.20 4.53
CA ASP A 505 10.14 19.97 3.53
C ASP A 505 9.85 18.73 2.67
N TYR A 506 9.40 17.64 3.30
CA TYR A 506 9.02 16.42 2.60
C TYR A 506 7.84 16.68 1.65
N ILE A 507 6.76 17.28 2.13
CA ILE A 507 5.57 17.62 1.33
C ILE A 507 5.98 18.50 0.14
N GLU A 508 6.81 19.52 0.37
CA GLU A 508 7.29 20.40 -0.68
C GLU A 508 8.08 19.66 -1.77
N LYS A 509 9.02 18.79 -1.36
CA LYS A 509 9.89 18.01 -2.26
C LYS A 509 9.14 16.90 -3.01
N SER A 510 8.02 16.43 -2.47
CA SER A 510 7.20 15.37 -3.05
C SER A 510 6.21 15.86 -4.12
N GLN A 511 5.97 17.19 -4.23
CA GLN A 511 5.07 17.74 -5.24
C GLN A 511 5.60 17.52 -6.66
N VAL A 512 4.74 17.04 -7.56
CA VAL A 512 5.04 16.90 -8.99
C VAL A 512 5.20 18.29 -9.61
N ARG A 513 6.30 18.52 -10.34
CA ARG A 513 6.66 19.84 -10.87
C ARG A 513 6.35 20.03 -12.34
N ASP A 514 6.22 18.94 -13.07
CA ASP A 514 6.07 18.95 -14.52
C ASP A 514 5.00 17.94 -14.96
N ASP A 515 4.33 18.24 -16.06
CA ASP A 515 3.47 17.26 -16.72
C ASP A 515 4.33 16.23 -17.46
N CYS A 516 3.83 15.00 -17.58
CA CYS A 516 4.42 14.04 -18.49
C CYS A 516 4.31 14.56 -19.94
N PRO A 517 5.28 14.26 -20.83
CA PRO A 517 5.21 14.70 -22.22
C PRO A 517 4.03 14.02 -22.93
N ASP A 518 3.42 14.73 -23.89
CA ASP A 518 2.38 14.19 -24.78
C ASP A 518 1.22 13.44 -24.07
N VAL A 519 0.75 13.94 -22.93
CA VAL A 519 -0.24 13.28 -22.06
C VAL A 519 -1.46 12.71 -22.81
N LYS A 520 -1.95 13.39 -23.85
CA LYS A 520 -3.09 12.92 -24.65
C LYS A 520 -2.78 11.67 -25.48
N LYS A 521 -1.56 11.60 -26.01
CA LYS A 521 -1.10 10.47 -26.83
C LYS A 521 -0.99 9.21 -26.00
N TRP A 522 -0.57 9.35 -24.73
CA TRP A 522 -0.26 8.26 -23.82
C TRP A 522 -1.34 8.04 -22.75
N TYR A 523 -2.52 8.58 -22.95
CA TYR A 523 -3.68 8.41 -22.06
C TYR A 523 -3.43 8.87 -20.62
N ARG A 524 -2.46 9.76 -20.39
CA ARG A 524 -2.17 10.36 -19.09
C ARG A 524 -3.04 11.61 -18.86
N HIS A 525 -3.08 12.07 -17.61
CA HIS A 525 -3.70 13.34 -17.22
C HIS A 525 -2.62 14.37 -16.84
N ILE A 526 -3.00 15.66 -16.74
CA ILE A 526 -2.11 16.68 -16.21
C ILE A 526 -1.73 16.30 -14.77
N SER A 527 -0.47 16.54 -14.39
CA SER A 527 0.10 16.13 -13.11
C SER A 527 0.84 17.25 -12.39
N LYS A 528 1.24 18.30 -13.09
CA LYS A 528 1.95 19.45 -12.52
C LYS A 528 1.16 20.06 -11.35
N GLY A 529 1.76 20.15 -10.18
CA GLY A 529 1.17 20.65 -8.95
C GLY A 529 0.52 19.59 -8.05
N ALA A 530 0.26 18.39 -8.56
CA ALA A 530 -0.32 17.30 -7.79
C ALA A 530 0.67 16.67 -6.81
N TRP A 531 0.14 15.86 -5.92
CA TRP A 531 0.92 14.94 -5.10
C TRP A 531 0.56 13.48 -5.41
N PRO A 532 1.55 12.59 -5.52
CA PRO A 532 1.33 11.15 -5.60
C PRO A 532 1.02 10.57 -4.21
N PHE A 533 0.73 9.29 -4.14
CA PHE A 533 0.48 8.58 -2.88
C PHE A 533 1.75 8.41 -2.03
N SER A 534 2.86 8.12 -2.68
CA SER A 534 4.14 7.76 -2.08
C SER A 534 5.21 8.82 -2.34
N THR A 535 6.11 8.57 -3.27
CA THR A 535 7.25 9.43 -3.61
C THR A 535 7.02 10.20 -4.91
N ARG A 536 7.78 11.30 -5.11
CA ARG A 536 7.71 12.08 -6.35
C ARG A 536 8.08 11.26 -7.58
N ASP A 537 8.99 10.30 -7.46
CA ASP A 537 9.42 9.45 -8.57
C ASP A 537 8.29 8.56 -9.11
N HIS A 538 7.35 8.15 -8.26
CA HIS A 538 6.14 7.44 -8.67
C HIS A 538 5.31 8.24 -9.69
N GLY A 539 5.20 9.56 -9.51
CA GLY A 539 4.73 10.50 -10.51
C GLY A 539 3.25 10.45 -10.89
N TRP A 540 2.49 9.45 -10.45
CA TRP A 540 1.05 9.39 -10.69
C TRP A 540 0.29 10.30 -9.74
N PRO A 541 -0.45 11.30 -10.27
CA PRO A 541 -1.24 12.19 -9.46
C PRO A 541 -2.50 11.48 -8.93
N ILE A 542 -2.88 11.79 -7.70
CA ILE A 542 -4.04 11.20 -7.05
C ILE A 542 -4.87 12.32 -6.45
N SER A 543 -6.18 12.33 -6.67
CA SER A 543 -7.04 13.47 -6.32
C SER A 543 -7.14 13.72 -4.82
N ASP A 544 -7.30 12.67 -4.01
CA ASP A 544 -7.36 12.77 -2.55
C ASP A 544 -5.98 13.04 -1.94
N CYS A 545 -4.90 12.39 -2.43
CA CYS A 545 -3.53 12.66 -1.98
C CYS A 545 -3.12 14.11 -2.29
N SER A 546 -3.44 14.62 -3.48
CA SER A 546 -3.23 16.02 -3.83
C SER A 546 -4.03 16.96 -2.93
N SER A 547 -5.23 16.56 -2.57
CA SER A 547 -6.12 17.33 -1.69
C SER A 547 -5.62 17.34 -0.25
N GLU A 548 -5.20 16.19 0.29
CA GLU A 548 -4.64 16.12 1.64
C GLU A 548 -3.28 16.82 1.73
N GLY A 549 -2.42 16.67 0.71
CA GLY A 549 -1.18 17.44 0.58
C GLY A 549 -1.42 18.95 0.55
N LEU A 550 -2.42 19.41 -0.21
CA LEU A 550 -2.82 20.82 -0.24
C LEU A 550 -3.35 21.30 1.13
N LYS A 551 -4.17 20.50 1.81
CA LYS A 551 -4.67 20.83 3.14
C LYS A 551 -3.54 20.93 4.16
N ALA A 552 -2.59 20.00 4.15
CA ALA A 552 -1.43 20.02 5.02
C ALA A 552 -0.54 21.26 4.77
N ALA A 553 -0.23 21.55 3.50
CA ALA A 553 0.54 22.73 3.11
C ALA A 553 -0.13 24.04 3.55
N LEU A 554 -1.46 24.16 3.35
CA LEU A 554 -2.23 25.33 3.80
C LEU A 554 -2.31 25.43 5.34
N THR A 555 -2.34 24.31 6.04
CA THR A 555 -2.30 24.29 7.50
C THR A 555 -0.96 24.82 8.01
N LEU A 556 0.15 24.33 7.45
CA LEU A 556 1.49 24.82 7.81
C LEU A 556 1.70 26.28 7.42
N ALA A 557 1.19 26.71 6.26
CA ALA A 557 1.25 28.10 5.83
C ALA A 557 0.49 29.10 6.75
N SER A 558 -0.36 28.62 7.66
CA SER A 558 -1.03 29.45 8.66
C SER A 558 -0.27 29.56 10.00
N MET A 559 0.86 28.86 10.11
CA MET A 559 1.73 28.86 11.28
C MET A 559 2.92 29.81 11.07
N ASP A 560 3.69 30.07 12.14
CA ASP A 560 4.90 30.87 12.06
C ASP A 560 5.97 30.16 11.21
N SER A 561 6.47 30.83 10.15
CA SER A 561 7.48 30.28 9.25
C SER A 561 8.82 30.01 9.95
N ALA A 562 9.13 30.73 11.04
CA ALA A 562 10.30 30.43 11.87
C ALA A 562 10.21 29.03 12.51
N LEU A 563 9.00 28.54 12.73
CA LEU A 563 8.74 27.24 13.34
C LEU A 563 8.68 26.10 12.30
N VAL A 564 7.95 26.32 11.19
CA VAL A 564 7.59 25.26 10.24
C VAL A 564 8.20 25.41 8.84
N GLY A 565 9.02 26.45 8.62
CA GLY A 565 9.60 26.78 7.32
C GLY A 565 8.70 27.65 6.44
N GLU A 566 9.23 28.10 5.32
CA GLU A 566 8.54 28.98 4.37
C GLU A 566 7.38 28.26 3.68
N ALA A 567 6.27 28.95 3.51
CA ALA A 567 5.09 28.41 2.84
C ALA A 567 5.36 28.11 1.35
N ILE A 568 4.78 27.02 0.84
CA ILE A 568 4.77 26.74 -0.58
C ILE A 568 4.08 27.88 -1.32
N SER A 569 4.66 28.35 -2.43
CA SER A 569 4.18 29.53 -3.14
C SER A 569 2.74 29.34 -3.68
N VAL A 570 1.99 30.45 -3.77
CA VAL A 570 0.60 30.42 -4.24
C VAL A 570 0.48 29.89 -5.67
N GLU A 571 1.48 30.10 -6.52
CA GLU A 571 1.51 29.59 -7.89
C GLU A 571 1.51 28.06 -7.88
N ARG A 572 2.34 27.47 -7.05
CA ARG A 572 2.45 26.00 -6.90
C ARG A 572 1.18 25.39 -6.29
N LEU A 573 0.59 26.07 -5.30
CA LEU A 573 -0.69 25.65 -4.73
C LEU A 573 -1.83 25.80 -5.75
N SER A 574 -1.78 26.82 -6.61
CA SER A 574 -2.73 27.01 -7.70
C SER A 574 -2.60 25.94 -8.79
N ASP A 575 -1.38 25.48 -9.08
CA ASP A 575 -1.17 24.33 -9.98
C ASP A 575 -1.90 23.08 -9.43
N CYS A 576 -1.81 22.82 -8.13
CA CYS A 576 -2.56 21.75 -7.49
C CYS A 576 -4.07 21.92 -7.61
N VAL A 577 -4.58 23.13 -7.35
CA VAL A 577 -6.01 23.46 -7.52
C VAL A 577 -6.46 23.22 -8.95
N ASN A 578 -5.62 23.54 -9.95
CA ASN A 578 -5.93 23.26 -11.36
C ASN A 578 -6.08 21.76 -11.62
N VAL A 579 -5.20 20.93 -11.07
CA VAL A 579 -5.32 19.46 -11.17
C VAL A 579 -6.59 18.97 -10.50
N ILE A 580 -6.86 19.36 -9.24
CA ILE A 580 -8.06 18.96 -8.51
C ILE A 580 -9.33 19.35 -9.30
N LEU A 581 -9.43 20.57 -9.79
CA LEU A 581 -10.57 21.02 -10.59
C LEU A 581 -10.71 20.24 -11.91
N SER A 582 -9.60 19.84 -12.53
CA SER A 582 -9.61 19.08 -13.77
C SER A 582 -10.11 17.65 -13.59
N TYR A 583 -9.95 17.07 -12.40
CA TYR A 583 -10.41 15.70 -12.06
C TYR A 583 -11.90 15.61 -11.73
N GLN A 584 -12.59 16.73 -11.53
CA GLN A 584 -14.02 16.68 -11.28
C GLN A 584 -14.78 16.16 -12.50
N ASN A 585 -15.51 15.08 -12.35
CA ASN A 585 -16.38 14.54 -13.39
C ASN A 585 -17.58 15.46 -13.60
N ARG A 586 -17.70 16.07 -14.79
CA ARG A 586 -18.76 17.05 -15.11
C ARG A 586 -20.16 16.43 -15.05
N SER A 587 -20.32 15.18 -15.41
CA SER A 587 -21.60 14.48 -15.44
C SER A 587 -22.12 14.15 -14.03
N THR A 588 -21.24 13.83 -13.09
CA THR A 588 -21.61 13.40 -11.74
C THR A 588 -21.38 14.48 -10.69
N GLY A 589 -20.41 15.35 -10.89
CA GLY A 589 -19.94 16.34 -9.91
C GLY A 589 -18.94 15.78 -8.89
N GLY A 590 -18.65 14.48 -8.92
CA GLY A 590 -17.69 13.82 -8.02
C GLY A 590 -16.30 13.71 -8.61
N TRP A 591 -15.34 13.28 -7.80
CA TRP A 591 -13.96 13.02 -8.18
C TRP A 591 -13.66 11.53 -8.14
N ALA A 592 -13.02 11.05 -9.19
CA ALA A 592 -12.35 9.77 -9.23
C ALA A 592 -10.92 9.90 -8.67
N THR A 593 -10.20 8.78 -8.55
CA THR A 593 -8.91 8.77 -7.85
C THR A 593 -7.77 9.35 -8.70
N TYR A 594 -7.54 8.81 -9.89
CA TYR A 594 -6.37 9.14 -10.72
C TYR A 594 -6.68 10.04 -11.90
N GLU A 595 -7.90 10.00 -12.40
CA GLU A 595 -8.29 10.64 -13.65
C GLU A 595 -9.81 10.88 -13.68
N ASN A 596 -10.28 11.59 -14.70
CA ASN A 596 -11.72 11.59 -14.97
C ASN A 596 -12.18 10.22 -15.45
N THR A 597 -13.40 9.85 -15.10
CA THR A 597 -14.07 8.70 -15.70
C THR A 597 -14.16 8.90 -17.21
N ARG A 598 -13.54 8.00 -17.99
CA ARG A 598 -13.38 8.17 -19.45
C ARG A 598 -14.31 7.29 -20.27
N SER A 599 -15.01 6.34 -19.64
CA SER A 599 -15.96 5.45 -20.29
C SER A 599 -17.24 5.33 -19.46
N TYR A 600 -18.03 4.31 -19.72
CA TYR A 600 -19.38 4.13 -19.17
C TYR A 600 -19.43 2.89 -18.28
N ALA A 601 -20.32 2.85 -17.30
CA ALA A 601 -20.47 1.75 -16.36
C ALA A 601 -20.73 0.38 -17.04
N TRP A 602 -21.40 0.34 -18.20
CA TRP A 602 -21.63 -0.91 -18.93
C TRP A 602 -20.34 -1.57 -19.43
N VAL A 603 -19.20 -0.84 -19.50
CA VAL A 603 -17.91 -1.42 -19.87
C VAL A 603 -17.45 -2.45 -18.83
N GLU A 604 -17.97 -2.41 -17.60
CA GLU A 604 -17.74 -3.46 -16.60
C GLU A 604 -18.24 -4.86 -17.09
N TRP A 605 -19.16 -4.93 -18.04
CA TRP A 605 -19.55 -6.20 -18.65
C TRP A 605 -18.41 -6.88 -19.43
N LEU A 606 -17.34 -6.14 -19.71
CA LEU A 606 -16.13 -6.63 -20.38
C LEU A 606 -14.97 -6.86 -19.38
N ASN A 607 -15.24 -6.86 -18.09
CA ASN A 607 -14.23 -7.13 -17.07
C ASN A 607 -13.67 -8.55 -17.24
N PRO A 608 -12.36 -8.71 -17.51
CA PRO A 608 -11.78 -10.00 -17.74
C PRO A 608 -11.35 -10.75 -16.48
N ALA A 609 -11.55 -10.17 -15.29
CA ALA A 609 -11.15 -10.75 -14.02
C ALA A 609 -12.34 -11.34 -13.27
N GLU A 610 -12.16 -12.54 -12.70
CA GLU A 610 -13.14 -13.17 -11.81
C GLU A 610 -13.00 -12.69 -10.37
N THR A 611 -11.76 -12.43 -9.96
CA THR A 611 -11.40 -12.08 -8.58
C THR A 611 -11.73 -10.62 -8.22
N PHE A 612 -11.78 -9.71 -9.19
CA PHE A 612 -11.96 -8.27 -8.98
C PHE A 612 -13.14 -7.73 -9.77
N GLY A 613 -14.04 -7.01 -9.10
CA GLY A 613 -15.16 -6.27 -9.73
C GLY A 613 -14.87 -4.76 -9.81
N ASP A 614 -15.66 -4.05 -10.62
CA ASP A 614 -15.63 -2.58 -10.72
C ASP A 614 -14.22 -2.02 -11.05
N ILE A 615 -13.47 -2.69 -11.95
CA ILE A 615 -12.09 -2.35 -12.32
C ILE A 615 -11.92 -1.68 -13.69
N MET A 616 -12.99 -1.64 -14.50
CA MET A 616 -12.84 -1.18 -15.88
C MET A 616 -12.78 0.35 -16.01
N ILE A 617 -13.46 1.07 -15.12
CA ILE A 617 -13.45 2.54 -15.14
C ILE A 617 -13.11 3.10 -13.76
N ASP A 618 -12.54 4.32 -13.71
CA ASP A 618 -12.30 5.02 -12.45
C ASP A 618 -13.58 5.71 -12.00
N TYR A 619 -14.22 5.18 -10.96
CA TYR A 619 -15.47 5.70 -10.42
C TYR A 619 -15.22 6.93 -9.54
N PRO A 620 -16.17 7.87 -9.47
CA PRO A 620 -16.13 8.89 -8.43
C PRO A 620 -16.43 8.30 -7.05
N TYR A 621 -15.58 8.60 -6.07
CA TYR A 621 -15.65 8.07 -4.70
C TYR A 621 -16.03 9.16 -3.69
N VAL A 622 -16.57 8.76 -2.54
CA VAL A 622 -16.87 9.69 -1.44
C VAL A 622 -15.59 10.33 -0.90
N GLU A 623 -14.52 9.52 -0.73
CA GLU A 623 -13.23 9.95 -0.21
C GLU A 623 -12.60 11.04 -1.08
N CYS A 624 -12.39 10.73 -2.36
CA CYS A 624 -11.78 11.65 -3.32
C CYS A 624 -12.60 12.93 -3.49
N SER A 625 -13.93 12.80 -3.52
CA SER A 625 -14.83 13.95 -3.66
C SER A 625 -14.82 14.82 -2.40
N SER A 626 -14.84 14.22 -1.22
CA SER A 626 -14.81 14.94 0.04
C SER A 626 -13.46 15.63 0.28
N ALA A 627 -12.34 14.91 0.10
CA ALA A 627 -11.00 15.48 0.23
C ALA A 627 -10.81 16.69 -0.70
N SER A 628 -11.22 16.55 -1.98
CA SER A 628 -11.15 17.63 -2.97
C SER A 628 -12.00 18.84 -2.56
N LEU A 629 -13.21 18.62 -2.05
CA LEU A 629 -14.07 19.71 -1.56
C LEU A 629 -13.46 20.43 -0.36
N GLN A 630 -12.95 19.69 0.62
CA GLN A 630 -12.29 20.26 1.80
C GLN A 630 -11.07 21.11 1.40
N ALA A 631 -10.21 20.58 0.51
CA ALA A 631 -9.02 21.27 0.04
C ALA A 631 -9.36 22.56 -0.75
N LEU A 632 -10.33 22.50 -1.67
CA LEU A 632 -10.80 23.66 -2.43
C LEU A 632 -11.43 24.72 -1.53
N CYS A 633 -12.18 24.32 -0.49
CA CYS A 633 -12.75 25.25 0.49
C CYS A 633 -11.63 25.95 1.27
N LYS A 634 -10.72 25.21 1.86
CA LYS A 634 -9.58 25.74 2.62
C LYS A 634 -8.69 26.65 1.76
N PHE A 635 -8.45 26.28 0.50
CA PHE A 635 -7.72 27.15 -0.45
C PHE A 635 -8.48 28.45 -0.74
N SER A 636 -9.79 28.39 -1.00
CA SER A 636 -10.61 29.57 -1.31
C SER A 636 -10.79 30.52 -0.13
N GLU A 637 -10.67 30.05 1.13
CA GLU A 637 -10.65 30.90 2.32
C GLU A 637 -9.39 31.77 2.39
N ARG A 638 -8.24 31.21 1.99
CA ARG A 638 -6.97 31.93 2.02
C ARG A 638 -6.71 32.76 0.76
N TYR A 639 -7.19 32.30 -0.41
CA TYR A 639 -6.98 32.90 -1.71
C TYR A 639 -8.32 33.06 -2.46
N PRO A 640 -9.21 33.95 -2.00
CA PRO A 640 -10.60 34.02 -2.45
C PRO A 640 -10.77 34.35 -3.94
N ASP A 641 -9.80 35.08 -4.53
CA ASP A 641 -9.88 35.53 -5.92
C ASP A 641 -9.37 34.48 -6.93
N VAL A 642 -8.60 33.50 -6.47
CA VAL A 642 -7.98 32.49 -7.34
C VAL A 642 -8.99 31.43 -7.72
N ARG A 643 -9.30 31.32 -9.00
CA ARG A 643 -10.26 30.34 -9.56
C ARG A 643 -11.65 30.36 -8.89
N ALA A 644 -12.05 31.49 -8.32
CA ALA A 644 -13.26 31.65 -7.50
C ALA A 644 -14.52 31.03 -8.13
N LYS A 645 -14.78 31.33 -9.43
CA LYS A 645 -15.96 30.81 -10.15
C LYS A 645 -15.92 29.28 -10.33
N ASP A 646 -14.77 28.74 -10.65
CA ASP A 646 -14.61 27.29 -10.85
C ASP A 646 -14.73 26.52 -9.54
N ILE A 647 -14.12 27.04 -8.46
CA ILE A 647 -14.23 26.48 -7.12
C ILE A 647 -15.69 26.53 -6.63
N ALA A 648 -16.38 27.65 -6.81
CA ALA A 648 -17.80 27.78 -6.43
C ALA A 648 -18.69 26.76 -7.16
N ARG A 649 -18.46 26.56 -8.47
CA ARG A 649 -19.15 25.54 -9.27
C ARG A 649 -18.83 24.13 -8.73
N ALA A 650 -17.56 23.82 -8.51
CA ALA A 650 -17.08 22.53 -8.00
C ALA A 650 -17.69 22.19 -6.64
N LYS A 651 -17.72 23.17 -5.71
CA LYS A 651 -18.37 23.03 -4.39
C LYS A 651 -19.85 22.70 -4.51
N LYS A 652 -20.59 23.40 -5.40
CA LYS A 652 -22.02 23.16 -5.61
C LYS A 652 -22.30 21.74 -6.13
N THR A 653 -21.59 21.33 -7.17
CA THR A 653 -21.83 20.04 -7.83
C THR A 653 -21.31 18.88 -7.02
N GLY A 654 -20.17 19.02 -6.34
CA GLY A 654 -19.60 18.01 -5.45
C GLY A 654 -20.45 17.76 -4.21
N ARG A 655 -20.98 18.82 -3.59
CA ARG A 655 -21.95 18.68 -2.49
C ARG A 655 -23.20 17.91 -2.94
N ALA A 656 -23.72 18.18 -4.13
CA ALA A 656 -24.85 17.45 -4.68
C ALA A 656 -24.51 15.98 -4.93
N PHE A 657 -23.30 15.69 -5.40
CA PHE A 657 -22.80 14.33 -5.57
C PHE A 657 -22.75 13.57 -4.23
N LEU A 658 -22.14 14.11 -3.18
CA LEU A 658 -22.07 13.48 -1.86
C LEU A 658 -23.45 13.13 -1.33
N LYS A 659 -24.44 14.04 -1.42
CA LYS A 659 -25.81 13.77 -1.01
C LYS A 659 -26.46 12.65 -1.81
N ARG A 660 -26.17 12.53 -3.10
CA ARG A 660 -26.78 11.52 -3.98
C ARG A 660 -26.27 10.11 -3.71
N ILE A 661 -24.97 9.96 -3.36
CA ILE A 661 -24.37 8.63 -3.13
C ILE A 661 -24.50 8.13 -1.69
N GLN A 662 -25.12 8.92 -0.80
CA GLN A 662 -25.39 8.48 0.57
C GLN A 662 -26.34 7.27 0.55
N LYS A 663 -26.04 6.28 1.36
CA LYS A 663 -26.88 5.09 1.52
C LYS A 663 -28.15 5.41 2.33
N PRO A 664 -29.21 4.58 2.20
CA PRO A 664 -30.47 4.81 2.93
C PRO A 664 -30.32 4.87 4.45
N ASP A 665 -29.38 4.10 5.02
CA ASP A 665 -29.05 4.07 6.45
C ASP A 665 -28.25 5.30 6.94
N GLY A 666 -27.91 6.21 6.04
CA GLY A 666 -27.14 7.43 6.34
C GLY A 666 -25.63 7.31 6.17
N SER A 667 -25.11 6.13 5.92
CA SER A 667 -23.67 5.91 5.69
C SER A 667 -23.23 6.23 4.27
N TRP A 668 -21.90 6.24 4.06
CA TRP A 668 -21.28 6.14 2.75
C TRP A 668 -20.35 4.92 2.72
N TYR A 669 -20.32 4.25 1.57
CA TYR A 669 -19.40 3.14 1.35
C TYR A 669 -17.99 3.69 1.10
N GLY A 670 -17.02 3.25 1.89
CA GLY A 670 -15.60 3.55 1.73
C GLY A 670 -14.94 2.55 0.79
N SER A 671 -14.15 3.06 -0.17
CA SER A 671 -13.51 2.24 -1.20
C SER A 671 -12.04 1.98 -0.94
N TRP A 672 -11.38 2.82 -0.11
CA TRP A 672 -9.94 2.78 0.14
C TRP A 672 -9.55 2.40 1.57
N ALA A 673 -10.50 2.35 2.47
CA ALA A 673 -10.32 1.81 3.82
C ALA A 673 -11.64 1.24 4.35
N VAL A 674 -11.59 0.48 5.44
CA VAL A 674 -12.71 -0.22 6.09
C VAL A 674 -13.62 0.78 6.80
N CYS A 675 -14.82 0.75 6.49
CA CYS A 675 -15.54 0.82 5.24
C CYS A 675 -16.60 1.93 5.37
N PHE A 676 -17.75 1.62 6.02
CA PHE A 676 -18.82 2.60 6.20
C PHE A 676 -18.47 3.68 7.21
N THR A 677 -17.72 3.36 8.27
CA THR A 677 -17.22 4.34 9.23
C THR A 677 -16.28 5.34 8.55
N TYR A 678 -15.35 4.84 7.72
CA TYR A 678 -14.40 5.64 6.93
C TYR A 678 -15.11 6.51 5.89
N GLY A 679 -15.96 5.91 5.07
CA GLY A 679 -16.72 6.64 4.04
C GLY A 679 -17.65 7.69 4.66
N THR A 680 -18.24 7.41 5.83
CA THR A 680 -19.11 8.36 6.52
C THR A 680 -18.30 9.54 7.10
N TRP A 681 -17.10 9.30 7.65
CA TRP A 681 -16.22 10.38 8.07
C TRP A 681 -15.94 11.35 6.91
N PHE A 682 -15.54 10.85 5.75
CA PHE A 682 -15.33 11.70 4.58
C PHE A 682 -16.62 12.40 4.13
N GLY A 683 -17.73 11.69 4.02
CA GLY A 683 -19.01 12.26 3.61
C GLY A 683 -19.46 13.43 4.50
N VAL A 684 -19.33 13.27 5.81
CA VAL A 684 -19.64 14.31 6.82
C VAL A 684 -18.73 15.52 6.62
N LEU A 685 -17.40 15.32 6.56
CA LEU A 685 -16.45 16.44 6.43
C LEU A 685 -16.63 17.20 5.11
N GLY A 686 -16.88 16.51 3.99
CA GLY A 686 -17.13 17.16 2.71
C GLY A 686 -18.42 18.00 2.68
N LEU A 687 -19.48 17.51 3.33
CA LEU A 687 -20.73 18.29 3.45
C LEU A 687 -20.54 19.53 4.33
N ILE A 688 -19.83 19.38 5.46
CA ILE A 688 -19.56 20.50 6.38
C ILE A 688 -18.67 21.54 5.72
N ALA A 689 -17.58 21.14 5.06
CA ALA A 689 -16.69 22.05 4.35
C ALA A 689 -17.42 22.90 3.29
N THR A 690 -18.50 22.34 2.71
CA THR A 690 -19.32 23.07 1.73
C THR A 690 -20.48 23.90 2.34
N GLY A 691 -20.47 24.08 3.68
CA GLY A 691 -21.43 24.93 4.41
C GLY A 691 -22.73 24.23 4.82
N SER A 692 -22.76 22.90 4.85
CA SER A 692 -23.90 22.16 5.43
C SER A 692 -23.74 22.03 6.94
N THR A 693 -24.85 22.15 7.71
CA THR A 693 -24.87 21.92 9.16
C THR A 693 -25.84 20.82 9.50
N TYR A 694 -25.77 20.30 10.73
CA TYR A 694 -26.73 19.30 11.22
C TYR A 694 -28.17 19.77 11.11
N GLU A 695 -28.45 21.04 11.44
CA GLU A 695 -29.78 21.65 11.43
C GLU A 695 -30.35 21.77 10.02
N THR A 696 -29.49 22.10 9.03
CA THR A 696 -29.93 22.41 7.67
C THR A 696 -29.84 21.24 6.69
N CYS A 697 -29.12 20.15 7.07
CA CYS A 697 -28.82 19.06 6.14
C CYS A 697 -29.34 17.70 6.64
N PRO A 698 -30.42 17.16 6.07
CA PRO A 698 -30.91 15.82 6.42
C PRO A 698 -29.88 14.70 6.25
N ALA A 699 -28.98 14.84 5.26
CA ALA A 699 -27.92 13.87 5.04
C ALA A 699 -26.92 13.81 6.22
N LEU A 700 -26.58 14.95 6.82
CA LEU A 700 -25.75 14.99 8.02
C LEU A 700 -26.45 14.39 9.23
N ARG A 701 -27.76 14.64 9.41
CA ARG A 701 -28.52 14.01 10.51
C ARG A 701 -28.47 12.50 10.42
N LYS A 702 -28.79 11.93 9.26
CA LYS A 702 -28.73 10.48 9.04
C LYS A 702 -27.33 9.90 9.28
N ALA A 703 -26.26 10.61 8.86
CA ALA A 703 -24.89 10.17 9.09
C ALA A 703 -24.55 10.11 10.59
N VAL A 704 -24.95 11.14 11.34
CA VAL A 704 -24.78 11.16 12.80
C VAL A 704 -25.56 10.02 13.47
N GLU A 705 -26.81 9.81 13.09
CA GLU A 705 -27.65 8.69 13.58
C GLU A 705 -26.98 7.34 13.27
N PHE A 706 -26.46 7.15 12.06
CA PHE A 706 -25.72 5.95 11.69
C PHE A 706 -24.53 5.74 12.62
N LEU A 707 -23.63 6.73 12.76
CA LEU A 707 -22.45 6.60 13.60
C LEU A 707 -22.79 6.30 15.07
N LEU A 708 -23.77 7.03 15.64
CA LEU A 708 -24.22 6.79 17.01
C LEU A 708 -24.81 5.38 17.21
N SER A 709 -25.52 4.85 16.21
CA SER A 709 -26.07 3.50 16.25
C SER A 709 -25.02 2.39 16.22
N LYS A 710 -23.77 2.71 15.80
CA LYS A 710 -22.65 1.76 15.71
C LYS A 710 -21.64 1.88 16.86
N GLN A 711 -21.86 2.82 17.79
CA GLN A 711 -21.01 2.92 18.97
C GLN A 711 -21.20 1.70 19.87
N GLN A 712 -20.12 1.00 20.17
CA GLN A 712 -20.09 -0.17 21.05
C GLN A 712 -20.22 0.23 22.53
N ALA A 713 -20.57 -0.71 23.40
CA ALA A 713 -20.71 -0.48 24.85
C ALA A 713 -19.42 0.01 25.51
N ASN A 714 -18.26 -0.36 24.96
CA ASN A 714 -16.94 0.13 25.40
C ASN A 714 -16.62 1.57 24.94
N GLY A 715 -17.50 2.22 24.22
CA GLY A 715 -17.39 3.57 23.71
C GLY A 715 -16.69 3.73 22.36
N GLY A 716 -16.12 2.68 21.80
CA GLY A 716 -15.45 2.70 20.50
C GLY A 716 -16.32 2.27 19.33
N TRP A 717 -15.72 2.21 18.15
CA TRP A 717 -16.25 1.62 16.91
C TRP A 717 -15.28 0.58 16.41
N GLY A 718 -15.80 -0.52 15.87
CA GLY A 718 -15.00 -1.58 15.27
C GLY A 718 -15.75 -2.16 14.09
N GLU A 719 -15.19 -2.01 12.90
CA GLU A 719 -15.77 -2.50 11.66
C GLU A 719 -14.83 -3.51 10.99
N SER A 720 -15.38 -4.65 10.55
CA SER A 720 -14.66 -5.72 9.88
C SER A 720 -14.44 -5.39 8.41
N TYR A 721 -13.34 -5.86 7.82
CA TYR A 721 -13.08 -5.82 6.39
C TYR A 721 -14.19 -6.48 5.55
N LEU A 722 -14.94 -7.41 6.12
CA LEU A 722 -16.10 -8.02 5.46
C LEU A 722 -17.16 -6.98 5.04
N SER A 723 -17.17 -5.81 5.67
CA SER A 723 -18.04 -4.70 5.24
C SER A 723 -17.72 -4.23 3.82
N CYS A 724 -16.45 -4.26 3.44
CA CYS A 724 -16.00 -3.87 2.09
C CYS A 724 -16.42 -4.91 1.06
N GLU A 725 -16.10 -6.17 1.32
CA GLU A 725 -16.35 -7.28 0.42
C GLU A 725 -17.87 -7.49 0.20
N LYS A 726 -18.64 -7.51 1.28
CA LYS A 726 -20.08 -7.79 1.24
C LYS A 726 -20.96 -6.56 1.01
N LYS A 727 -20.37 -5.36 1.00
CA LYS A 727 -21.05 -4.06 0.80
C LYS A 727 -22.18 -3.80 1.82
N THR A 728 -22.06 -4.40 3.00
CA THR A 728 -22.97 -4.24 4.18
C THR A 728 -22.13 -4.14 5.44
N TYR A 729 -22.61 -3.37 6.45
CA TYR A 729 -21.86 -3.19 7.70
C TYR A 729 -21.74 -4.52 8.47
N HIS A 730 -20.50 -4.89 8.79
CA HIS A 730 -20.17 -6.01 9.64
C HIS A 730 -19.34 -5.52 10.82
N GLU A 731 -19.76 -5.89 12.02
CA GLU A 731 -19.05 -5.59 13.26
C GLU A 731 -17.72 -6.33 13.33
N LEU A 732 -16.70 -5.69 13.89
CA LEU A 732 -15.45 -6.36 14.23
C LEU A 732 -15.67 -7.13 15.54
N LEU A 733 -15.39 -8.43 15.49
CA LEU A 733 -15.55 -9.34 16.65
C LEU A 733 -14.20 -9.85 17.10
N ASP A 734 -14.06 -10.09 18.41
CA ASP A 734 -12.93 -10.84 18.98
C ASP A 734 -13.09 -12.36 18.75
N ALA A 735 -12.15 -13.15 19.27
CA ALA A 735 -12.16 -14.61 19.12
C ALA A 735 -13.38 -15.27 19.82
N GLU A 736 -13.94 -14.63 20.84
CA GLU A 736 -15.12 -15.07 21.59
C GLU A 736 -16.43 -14.60 20.96
N GLY A 737 -16.36 -13.81 19.85
CA GLY A 737 -17.51 -13.28 19.13
C GLY A 737 -18.11 -12.00 19.73
N ASN A 738 -17.38 -11.29 20.60
CA ASN A 738 -17.82 -10.02 21.17
C ASN A 738 -17.39 -8.83 20.32
N PRO A 739 -18.22 -7.75 20.22
CA PRO A 739 -17.83 -6.53 19.56
C PRO A 739 -16.55 -5.91 20.13
N THR A 740 -15.58 -5.71 19.27
CA THR A 740 -14.26 -5.19 19.66
C THR A 740 -13.97 -3.87 18.95
N PRO A 741 -13.49 -2.81 19.64
CA PRO A 741 -13.24 -1.54 19.04
C PRO A 741 -11.92 -1.55 18.27
N HIS A 742 -11.94 -0.91 17.11
CA HIS A 742 -10.73 -0.57 16.36
C HIS A 742 -10.43 0.91 16.54
N LEU A 743 -9.21 1.26 16.97
CA LEU A 743 -8.88 2.65 17.33
C LEU A 743 -8.92 3.59 16.13
N VAL A 744 -8.63 3.10 14.94
CA VAL A 744 -8.72 3.89 13.70
C VAL A 744 -10.20 4.20 13.37
N ASN A 745 -11.09 3.20 13.40
CA ASN A 745 -12.52 3.44 13.22
C ASN A 745 -13.09 4.38 14.32
N THR A 746 -12.65 4.18 15.56
CA THR A 746 -13.03 5.05 16.68
C THR A 746 -12.57 6.48 16.43
N GLY A 747 -11.36 6.67 15.91
CA GLY A 747 -10.86 7.98 15.49
C GLY A 747 -11.73 8.63 14.43
N TRP A 748 -12.02 7.94 13.34
CA TRP A 748 -12.86 8.47 12.24
C TRP A 748 -14.28 8.83 12.69
N ALA A 749 -14.93 7.95 13.45
CA ALA A 749 -16.28 8.23 13.98
C ALA A 749 -16.28 9.44 14.92
N THR A 750 -15.29 9.53 15.82
CA THR A 750 -15.15 10.66 16.75
C THR A 750 -14.95 11.97 16.00
N LEU A 751 -14.05 12.02 15.01
CA LEU A 751 -13.80 13.19 14.17
C LEU A 751 -15.06 13.65 13.43
N ALA A 752 -15.82 12.71 12.85
CA ALA A 752 -17.07 13.02 12.14
C ALA A 752 -18.14 13.59 13.09
N LEU A 753 -18.31 12.98 14.26
CA LEU A 753 -19.28 13.42 15.27
C LEU A 753 -18.92 14.80 15.83
N ILE A 754 -17.65 15.06 16.17
CA ILE A 754 -17.19 16.38 16.62
C ILE A 754 -17.45 17.44 15.55
N ALA A 755 -17.05 17.17 14.31
CA ALA A 755 -17.24 18.11 13.21
C ALA A 755 -18.71 18.43 12.95
N SER A 756 -19.61 17.46 13.16
CA SER A 756 -21.07 17.66 12.99
C SER A 756 -21.74 18.40 14.17
N GLY A 757 -20.98 18.84 15.19
CA GLY A 757 -21.49 19.56 16.35
C GLY A 757 -22.16 18.64 17.40
N GLN A 758 -21.79 17.35 17.47
CA GLN A 758 -22.38 16.40 18.41
C GLN A 758 -22.15 16.80 19.87
N ALA A 759 -21.01 17.45 20.20
CA ALA A 759 -20.72 17.92 21.54
C ALA A 759 -21.80 18.85 22.12
N SER A 760 -22.33 19.76 21.31
CA SER A 760 -23.39 20.70 21.75
C SER A 760 -24.76 20.06 21.91
N ARG A 761 -25.01 18.88 21.33
CA ARG A 761 -26.27 18.16 21.43
C ARG A 761 -26.25 17.10 22.54
N ASP A 762 -25.18 16.33 22.57
CA ASP A 762 -24.89 15.29 23.55
C ASP A 762 -23.41 14.92 23.46
N ALA A 763 -22.60 15.28 24.47
CA ALA A 763 -21.18 15.00 24.52
C ALA A 763 -20.84 13.59 25.01
N ALA A 764 -21.77 12.86 25.62
CA ALA A 764 -21.53 11.55 26.24
C ALA A 764 -20.92 10.50 25.29
N PRO A 765 -21.35 10.36 24.00
CA PRO A 765 -20.67 9.47 23.06
C PRO A 765 -19.22 9.83 22.81
N LEU A 766 -18.89 11.11 22.77
CA LEU A 766 -17.53 11.62 22.55
C LEU A 766 -16.64 11.37 23.78
N HIS A 767 -17.19 11.53 24.98
CA HIS A 767 -16.48 11.22 26.23
C HIS A 767 -16.14 9.71 26.30
N ARG A 768 -17.07 8.84 25.97
CA ARG A 768 -16.83 7.39 25.90
C ARG A 768 -15.75 7.05 24.87
N ALA A 769 -15.78 7.67 23.68
CA ALA A 769 -14.79 7.48 22.64
C ALA A 769 -13.37 7.90 23.08
N ALA A 770 -13.24 9.09 23.69
CA ALA A 770 -11.96 9.56 24.19
C ALA A 770 -11.37 8.60 25.23
N ARG A 771 -12.19 8.12 26.19
CA ARG A 771 -11.76 7.12 27.17
C ARG A 771 -11.37 5.79 26.52
N CYS A 772 -12.12 5.33 25.51
CA CYS A 772 -11.78 4.14 24.74
C CYS A 772 -10.39 4.25 24.10
N ILE A 773 -10.04 5.39 23.52
CA ILE A 773 -8.73 5.64 22.91
C ILE A 773 -7.64 5.69 24.01
N LEU A 774 -7.84 6.49 25.05
CA LEU A 774 -6.87 6.68 26.14
C LEU A 774 -6.54 5.38 26.86
N SER A 775 -7.54 4.56 27.17
CA SER A 775 -7.35 3.27 27.88
C SER A 775 -6.55 2.23 27.11
N ARG A 776 -6.31 2.45 25.81
CA ARG A 776 -5.57 1.54 24.93
C ARG A 776 -4.24 2.10 24.45
N GLN A 777 -3.85 3.30 24.92
CA GLN A 777 -2.53 3.83 24.61
C GLN A 777 -1.45 2.98 25.29
N CYS A 778 -0.41 2.60 24.55
CA CYS A 778 0.71 1.80 25.05
C CYS A 778 1.61 2.62 25.98
N ALA A 779 2.31 1.96 26.90
CA ALA A 779 3.19 2.63 27.88
C ALA A 779 4.29 3.52 27.26
N ASN A 780 4.70 3.23 26.01
CA ASN A 780 5.65 4.04 25.25
C ASN A 780 5.01 5.24 24.51
N GLY A 781 3.69 5.43 24.62
CA GLY A 781 2.95 6.48 23.93
C GLY A 781 2.33 6.08 22.60
N ASP A 782 2.72 4.93 22.03
CA ASP A 782 2.14 4.39 20.79
C ASP A 782 0.71 3.86 21.02
N PHE A 783 0.10 3.38 19.96
CA PHE A 783 -1.16 2.65 20.00
C PHE A 783 -0.97 1.23 19.42
N PRO A 784 -1.76 0.24 19.88
CA PRO A 784 -1.55 -1.15 19.46
C PRO A 784 -1.83 -1.34 17.97
N GLN A 785 -1.08 -2.25 17.36
CA GLN A 785 -1.42 -2.79 16.05
C GLN A 785 -2.70 -3.62 16.18
N GLN A 786 -3.65 -3.38 15.30
CA GLN A 786 -4.91 -4.12 15.22
C GLN A 786 -5.09 -4.70 13.81
N SER A 787 -6.27 -5.22 13.49
CA SER A 787 -6.59 -5.78 12.18
C SER A 787 -6.39 -4.79 11.03
N ILE A 788 -6.33 -5.30 9.82
CA ILE A 788 -6.05 -4.52 8.61
C ILE A 788 -7.19 -3.54 8.29
N MET A 789 -6.83 -2.29 7.94
CA MET A 789 -7.79 -1.20 7.76
C MET A 789 -7.86 -0.63 6.35
N GLY A 790 -6.85 -0.84 5.53
CA GLY A 790 -6.84 -0.38 4.15
C GLY A 790 -7.54 -1.37 3.22
N VAL A 791 -8.03 -0.87 2.10
CA VAL A 791 -8.70 -1.66 1.08
C VAL A 791 -8.24 -1.22 -0.30
N PHE A 792 -8.05 -2.17 -1.17
CA PHE A 792 -7.95 -1.99 -2.60
C PHE A 792 -9.06 -2.81 -3.27
N ASN A 793 -9.93 -2.13 -4.00
CA ASN A 793 -10.96 -2.76 -4.82
C ASN A 793 -11.88 -3.76 -4.06
N ALA A 794 -12.45 -3.32 -2.95
CA ALA A 794 -13.47 -4.00 -2.15
C ALA A 794 -13.02 -5.28 -1.42
N ASN A 795 -12.25 -6.16 -2.02
CA ASN A 795 -11.90 -7.49 -1.47
C ASN A 795 -10.41 -7.73 -1.24
N CYS A 796 -9.55 -6.76 -1.52
CA CYS A 796 -8.11 -6.87 -1.30
C CYS A 796 -7.67 -5.89 -0.21
N MET A 797 -7.33 -6.41 0.98
CA MET A 797 -6.99 -5.58 2.13
C MET A 797 -5.51 -5.22 2.12
N ILE A 798 -5.20 -3.97 2.50
CA ILE A 798 -3.86 -3.40 2.55
C ILE A 798 -3.62 -2.75 3.91
N SER A 799 -2.39 -2.85 4.42
CA SER A 799 -1.96 -2.25 5.66
C SER A 799 -1.72 -0.73 5.52
N TYR A 800 -2.10 0.01 6.56
CA TYR A 800 -1.68 1.39 6.79
C TYR A 800 -1.14 1.48 8.23
N SER A 801 0.12 1.13 8.44
CA SER A 801 0.65 0.99 9.80
C SER A 801 0.76 2.31 10.57
N CYS A 802 0.83 3.46 9.89
CA CYS A 802 0.80 4.78 10.52
C CYS A 802 -0.58 5.20 11.04
N TYR A 803 -1.66 4.64 10.50
CA TYR A 803 -3.03 5.03 10.89
C TYR A 803 -3.29 4.89 12.39
N ARG A 804 -2.71 3.85 13.03
CA ARG A 804 -2.85 3.62 14.46
C ARG A 804 -2.32 4.75 15.33
N SER A 805 -1.32 5.50 14.86
CA SER A 805 -0.78 6.67 15.56
C SER A 805 -1.51 7.96 15.16
N ILE A 806 -1.88 8.13 13.89
CA ILE A 806 -2.45 9.35 13.31
C ILE A 806 -3.85 9.60 13.84
N PHE A 807 -4.78 8.68 13.61
CA PHE A 807 -6.22 8.94 13.84
C PHE A 807 -6.63 8.99 15.31
N PRO A 808 -6.07 8.16 16.21
CA PRO A 808 -6.31 8.34 17.65
C PRO A 808 -5.80 9.69 18.19
N LEU A 809 -4.60 10.14 17.78
CA LEU A 809 -4.07 11.44 18.14
C LEU A 809 -4.93 12.58 17.62
N TRP A 810 -5.34 12.52 16.36
CA TRP A 810 -6.22 13.54 15.76
C TRP A 810 -7.55 13.63 16.49
N ALA A 811 -8.18 12.49 16.78
CA ALA A 811 -9.45 12.45 17.50
C ALA A 811 -9.32 13.02 18.92
N LEU A 812 -8.23 12.71 19.64
CA LEU A 812 -7.97 13.29 20.96
C LEU A 812 -7.73 14.80 20.90
N GLY A 813 -7.03 15.29 19.87
CA GLY A 813 -6.80 16.71 19.65
C GLY A 813 -8.09 17.50 19.42
N GLU A 814 -8.92 17.02 18.50
CA GLU A 814 -10.23 17.63 18.22
C GLU A 814 -11.16 17.54 19.44
N TYR A 815 -11.12 16.43 20.18
CA TYR A 815 -11.88 16.27 21.42
C TYR A 815 -11.41 17.26 22.50
N ALA A 816 -10.11 17.45 22.69
CA ALA A 816 -9.57 18.36 23.66
C ALA A 816 -10.02 19.81 23.38
N SER A 817 -9.88 20.26 22.12
CA SER A 817 -10.15 21.66 21.76
C SER A 817 -11.63 21.99 21.64
N LYS A 818 -12.48 21.07 21.20
CA LYS A 818 -13.89 21.34 20.84
C LYS A 818 -14.92 20.74 21.80
N VAL A 819 -14.51 19.88 22.72
CA VAL A 819 -15.39 19.22 23.68
C VAL A 819 -14.93 19.55 25.10
N ALA A 820 -13.75 19.08 25.51
CA ALA A 820 -13.27 19.21 26.88
C ALA A 820 -12.97 20.68 27.30
N ASP A 821 -12.44 21.53 26.39
CA ASP A 821 -12.20 22.96 26.67
C ASP A 821 -13.48 23.81 26.52
N ALA A 822 -14.48 23.38 25.79
CA ALA A 822 -15.76 24.08 25.67
C ALA A 822 -16.68 23.92 26.88
N GLU A 823 -16.42 22.90 27.73
CA GLU A 823 -17.14 22.67 28.99
C GLU A 823 -16.57 23.47 30.20
N ARG A 824 -15.46 24.20 29.97
CA ARG A 824 -14.85 25.12 30.96
C ARG A 824 -15.37 26.53 30.78
#